data_34796e258883dd60048c8d5a9f79f511
#
_entry.id   34796e258883dd60048c8d5a9f79f511
#
_cell.length_a   1.000
_cell.length_b   1.000
_cell.length_c   1.000
_cell.angle_alpha   90.00
_cell.angle_beta   90.00
_cell.angle_gamma   90.00
#
_symmetry.space_group_name_H-M   'P 1'
#
loop_
_entity.id
_entity.type
_entity.pdbx_description
1 polymer ?
#
loop_
_entity_poly.entity_id
_entity_poly.type
_entity_poly.pdbx_seq_one_letter_code
_entity_poly.pdbx_strand_id
1 'polypeptide(L)'
;MVPEHVEWEPWVDKTNPVDLLHELLAELLGAERDEIADIGPEESLSDYGMDSLRLIALVQRLGRAGFRVDYATMARDQRLGSWETLVSRGPEAHAVDTIRADEVEADAGFTTGYRERDWEPLTTPRPGFVPMPEDRAARYRADGLWRGRTFDGMLALSVDAHPAKIAITDGRTSISYAQLWRQIDAAAKNFAARGVRPGEHVICYLPNIIEFYPIYLGLVRLGAIPLLALPGHREVELAAFARSIEPRAIVTVERWLGTDHGDIARDVAAGLSGDMEVAVWTDPEVLVTDDPTVEVDRSSWGTHPEDAAFLLVSGGSTGVPKLIARFMDGYGLTLELSNRICAIDEETVYLAALPVAHNYANSSPGALGVLVAGGTVVLAASPSPDICLPLIDRHRVDVVALVPPIAMLWVDHLGGAEAPGSLRTVLIGGAKLTVSAAERVENAFPGCLQQVFGMAEGLVCYTDLDDTREIRLTTQGHPMSEADELLVLDPEGEPVARGEIGELRTRGPYTISGYYRNPQATAKAVDANGYYRTGDLVRVTDEGDVIVEGRAVQTINRAGEKILGEEVEDVLLRLDGIINAAVTGQPDDLMGQRIVAFLTIRDGSELNIEAIRRHLRDSGLASFKHPDRIEIVTELPVTAVGKNDRGKLLRGDER
;
A
#
# COMPACT_ATOMS: atom_id res chain seq x y z
N MET A 1 -44.07 -10.36 13.06
CA MET A 1 -44.63 -10.24 11.70
C MET A 1 -43.49 -9.64 10.90
N VAL A 2 -42.76 -10.51 10.23
CA VAL A 2 -41.68 -10.17 9.30
C VAL A 2 -42.37 -9.65 8.03
N PRO A 3 -42.00 -8.52 7.43
CA PRO A 3 -42.51 -8.16 6.11
C PRO A 3 -41.88 -9.10 5.08
N GLU A 4 -42.77 -9.75 4.35
CA GLU A 4 -42.47 -10.61 3.21
C GLU A 4 -41.76 -9.80 2.10
N HIS A 5 -40.74 -10.41 1.54
CA HIS A 5 -40.22 -10.30 0.18
C HIS A 5 -40.49 -8.99 -0.57
N VAL A 6 -39.48 -8.11 -0.63
CA VAL A 6 -39.31 -7.22 -1.76
C VAL A 6 -38.86 -8.11 -2.93
N GLU A 7 -39.76 -8.49 -3.79
CA GLU A 7 -39.46 -9.06 -5.10
C GLU A 7 -38.70 -7.98 -5.91
N TRP A 8 -37.41 -8.16 -6.02
CA TRP A 8 -36.61 -7.46 -7.01
C TRP A 8 -37.02 -8.00 -8.37
N GLU A 9 -37.73 -7.21 -9.17
CA GLU A 9 -37.90 -7.51 -10.58
C GLU A 9 -36.47 -7.59 -11.20
N PRO A 10 -36.09 -8.75 -11.75
CA PRO A 10 -34.80 -8.87 -12.41
C PRO A 10 -34.81 -7.97 -13.67
N TRP A 11 -33.78 -7.16 -13.82
CA TRP A 11 -33.47 -6.43 -15.05
C TRP A 11 -33.11 -7.38 -16.21
N VAL A 12 -33.60 -8.60 -16.16
CA VAL A 12 -33.40 -9.65 -17.16
C VAL A 12 -34.52 -9.55 -18.18
N ASP A 13 -34.48 -8.53 -19.01
CA ASP A 13 -35.06 -8.68 -20.35
C ASP A 13 -34.46 -7.61 -21.29
N LYS A 14 -33.53 -8.04 -22.12
CA LYS A 14 -33.04 -7.47 -23.41
C LYS A 14 -31.57 -7.10 -23.57
N THR A 15 -30.68 -7.21 -22.61
CA THR A 15 -29.26 -6.92 -22.85
C THR A 15 -28.47 -8.23 -22.93
N ASN A 16 -27.78 -8.47 -24.06
CA ASN A 16 -26.81 -9.54 -24.19
C ASN A 16 -25.74 -9.39 -23.07
N PRO A 17 -25.42 -10.42 -22.27
CA PRO A 17 -24.41 -10.35 -21.21
C PRO A 17 -23.07 -9.75 -21.65
N VAL A 18 -22.64 -10.08 -22.86
CA VAL A 18 -21.40 -9.55 -23.44
C VAL A 18 -21.51 -8.06 -23.76
N ASP A 19 -22.67 -7.62 -24.26
CA ASP A 19 -22.92 -6.20 -24.52
C ASP A 19 -22.88 -5.36 -23.26
N LEU A 20 -23.42 -5.86 -22.15
CA LEU A 20 -23.34 -5.21 -20.85
C LEU A 20 -21.89 -5.18 -20.32
N LEU A 21 -21.16 -6.28 -20.48
CA LEU A 21 -19.74 -6.32 -20.10
C LEU A 21 -18.95 -5.24 -20.84
N HIS A 22 -19.13 -5.13 -22.16
CA HIS A 22 -18.44 -4.13 -22.99
C HIS A 22 -18.83 -2.70 -22.60
N GLU A 23 -20.10 -2.46 -22.28
CA GLU A 23 -20.57 -1.15 -21.81
C GLU A 23 -19.93 -0.76 -20.48
N LEU A 24 -19.89 -1.68 -19.51
CA LEU A 24 -19.25 -1.46 -18.22
C LEU A 24 -17.72 -1.29 -18.34
N LEU A 25 -17.08 -2.03 -19.23
CA LEU A 25 -15.66 -1.88 -19.53
C LEU A 25 -15.36 -0.51 -20.15
N ALA A 26 -16.15 -0.08 -21.13
CA ALA A 26 -16.01 1.23 -21.76
C ALA A 26 -16.08 2.35 -20.73
N GLU A 27 -17.09 2.31 -19.83
CA GLU A 27 -17.24 3.29 -18.76
C GLU A 27 -16.05 3.27 -17.78
N LEU A 28 -15.65 2.08 -17.31
CA LEU A 28 -14.57 1.94 -16.32
C LEU A 28 -13.19 2.27 -16.89
N LEU A 29 -12.95 1.98 -18.16
CA LEU A 29 -11.67 2.26 -18.84
C LEU A 29 -11.65 3.68 -19.44
N GLY A 30 -12.80 4.38 -19.47
CA GLY A 30 -12.92 5.69 -20.11
C GLY A 30 -12.72 5.64 -21.61
N ALA A 31 -13.13 4.55 -22.25
CA ALA A 31 -13.00 4.23 -23.67
C ALA A 31 -14.38 4.30 -24.37
N GLU A 32 -14.38 4.43 -25.70
CA GLU A 32 -15.61 4.24 -26.47
C GLU A 32 -15.95 2.74 -26.59
N ARG A 33 -17.23 2.39 -26.75
CA ARG A 33 -17.65 0.98 -26.83
C ARG A 33 -17.03 0.23 -28.01
N ASP A 34 -16.82 0.91 -29.12
CA ASP A 34 -16.19 0.35 -30.31
C ASP A 34 -14.70 0.02 -30.05
N GLU A 35 -14.01 0.81 -29.21
CA GLU A 35 -12.62 0.53 -28.78
C GLU A 35 -12.54 -0.75 -27.93
N ILE A 36 -13.53 -1.03 -27.08
CA ILE A 36 -13.59 -2.29 -26.31
C ILE A 36 -13.86 -3.48 -27.24
N ALA A 37 -14.70 -3.32 -28.27
CA ALA A 37 -15.01 -4.37 -29.23
C ALA A 37 -13.82 -4.73 -30.14
N ASP A 38 -12.87 -3.82 -30.31
CA ASP A 38 -11.63 -4.02 -31.08
C ASP A 38 -10.54 -4.76 -30.28
N ILE A 39 -10.71 -4.92 -28.96
CA ILE A 39 -9.78 -5.70 -28.13
C ILE A 39 -9.90 -7.18 -28.51
N GLY A 40 -8.77 -7.79 -28.85
CA GLY A 40 -8.71 -9.21 -29.18
C GLY A 40 -9.10 -10.11 -27.99
N PRO A 41 -9.80 -11.24 -28.21
CA PRO A 41 -10.27 -12.11 -27.12
C PRO A 41 -9.14 -12.72 -26.28
N GLU A 42 -7.93 -12.81 -26.81
CA GLU A 42 -6.73 -13.29 -26.10
C GLU A 42 -5.93 -12.18 -25.43
N GLU A 43 -6.32 -10.92 -25.61
CA GLU A 43 -5.63 -9.78 -25.03
C GLU A 43 -6.06 -9.55 -23.57
N SER A 44 -5.10 -9.18 -22.73
CA SER A 44 -5.34 -8.93 -21.31
C SER A 44 -5.88 -7.53 -21.07
N LEU A 45 -7.00 -7.42 -20.36
CA LEU A 45 -7.58 -6.12 -20.01
C LEU A 45 -6.71 -5.31 -19.03
N SER A 46 -5.76 -5.95 -18.35
CA SER A 46 -4.74 -5.22 -17.58
C SER A 46 -3.89 -4.32 -18.49
N ASP A 47 -3.71 -4.70 -19.73
CA ASP A 47 -2.96 -3.94 -20.72
C ASP A 47 -3.72 -2.70 -21.20
N TYR A 48 -5.02 -2.66 -21.00
CA TYR A 48 -5.92 -1.56 -21.34
C TYR A 48 -6.28 -0.71 -20.12
N GLY A 49 -5.56 -0.89 -19.00
CA GLY A 49 -5.72 -0.10 -17.78
C GLY A 49 -6.70 -0.69 -16.77
N MET A 50 -7.14 -1.94 -16.95
CA MET A 50 -7.90 -2.66 -15.93
C MET A 50 -6.98 -2.96 -14.75
N ASP A 51 -7.18 -2.26 -13.65
CA ASP A 51 -6.53 -2.50 -12.36
C ASP A 51 -7.45 -3.19 -11.36
N SER A 52 -6.90 -3.51 -10.20
CA SER A 52 -7.67 -4.20 -9.15
C SER A 52 -8.92 -3.44 -8.71
N LEU A 53 -8.88 -2.11 -8.64
CA LEU A 53 -10.04 -1.29 -8.24
C LEU A 53 -11.15 -1.29 -9.28
N ARG A 54 -10.78 -1.11 -10.55
CA ARG A 54 -11.71 -1.19 -11.67
C ARG A 54 -12.32 -2.57 -11.78
N LEU A 55 -11.52 -3.62 -11.55
CA LEU A 55 -12.01 -5.00 -11.55
C LEU A 55 -13.01 -5.22 -10.40
N ILE A 56 -12.74 -4.71 -9.19
CA ILE A 56 -13.70 -4.76 -8.09
C ILE A 56 -15.01 -4.05 -8.46
N ALA A 57 -14.91 -2.84 -9.03
CA ALA A 57 -16.08 -2.08 -9.45
C ALA A 57 -16.86 -2.81 -10.55
N LEU A 58 -16.18 -3.46 -11.49
CA LEU A 58 -16.81 -4.28 -12.53
C LEU A 58 -17.57 -5.47 -11.94
N VAL A 59 -16.92 -6.24 -11.05
CA VAL A 59 -17.56 -7.40 -10.36
C VAL A 59 -18.81 -6.96 -9.62
N GLN A 60 -18.78 -5.84 -8.92
CA GLN A 60 -19.94 -5.29 -8.22
C GLN A 60 -21.07 -4.88 -9.18
N ARG A 61 -20.74 -4.21 -10.29
CA ARG A 61 -21.74 -3.78 -11.26
C ARG A 61 -22.39 -4.96 -11.97
N LEU A 62 -21.59 -5.98 -12.33
CA LEU A 62 -22.10 -7.25 -12.87
C LEU A 62 -22.99 -7.96 -11.84
N GLY A 63 -22.59 -7.97 -10.56
CA GLY A 63 -23.40 -8.53 -9.48
C GLY A 63 -24.76 -7.85 -9.33
N ARG A 64 -24.81 -6.51 -9.40
CA ARG A 64 -26.07 -5.74 -9.37
C ARG A 64 -26.96 -6.00 -10.59
N ALA A 65 -26.34 -6.32 -11.72
CA ALA A 65 -27.05 -6.71 -12.94
C ALA A 65 -27.50 -8.19 -12.92
N GLY A 66 -27.24 -8.94 -11.83
CA GLY A 66 -27.65 -10.32 -11.64
C GLY A 66 -26.64 -11.37 -12.07
N PHE A 67 -25.44 -10.97 -12.50
CA PHE A 67 -24.36 -11.91 -12.86
C PHE A 67 -23.55 -12.28 -11.62
N ARG A 68 -23.41 -13.58 -11.37
CA ARG A 68 -22.56 -14.08 -10.27
C ARG A 68 -21.17 -14.37 -10.79
N VAL A 69 -20.34 -13.37 -10.80
CA VAL A 69 -18.91 -13.45 -11.08
C VAL A 69 -18.15 -13.07 -9.82
N ASP A 70 -17.04 -13.75 -9.54
CA ASP A 70 -16.20 -13.40 -8.40
C ASP A 70 -14.88 -12.77 -8.85
N TYR A 71 -14.36 -11.89 -7.99
CA TYR A 71 -13.12 -11.17 -8.24
C TYR A 71 -11.93 -12.10 -8.52
N ALA A 72 -11.77 -13.19 -7.74
CA ALA A 72 -10.61 -14.05 -7.86
C ALA A 72 -10.56 -14.79 -9.20
N THR A 73 -11.73 -15.21 -9.72
CA THR A 73 -11.85 -15.85 -11.04
C THR A 73 -11.51 -14.86 -12.15
N MET A 74 -12.07 -13.65 -12.11
CA MET A 74 -11.80 -12.63 -13.12
C MET A 74 -10.35 -12.11 -13.05
N ALA A 75 -9.79 -11.95 -11.87
CA ALA A 75 -8.40 -11.50 -11.68
C ALA A 75 -7.37 -12.55 -12.13
N ARG A 76 -7.71 -13.84 -12.05
CA ARG A 76 -6.81 -14.93 -12.41
C ARG A 76 -6.57 -15.03 -13.92
N ASP A 77 -7.57 -14.70 -14.72
CA ASP A 77 -7.49 -14.64 -16.17
C ASP A 77 -8.18 -13.36 -16.68
N GLN A 78 -7.39 -12.34 -16.99
CA GLN A 78 -7.88 -11.02 -17.38
C GLN A 78 -8.05 -10.85 -18.90
N ARG A 79 -8.07 -11.93 -19.68
CA ARG A 79 -8.34 -11.85 -21.10
C ARG A 79 -9.82 -11.56 -21.37
N LEU A 80 -10.09 -10.68 -22.33
CA LEU A 80 -11.47 -10.27 -22.65
C LEU A 80 -12.35 -11.48 -22.98
N GLY A 81 -11.90 -12.40 -23.85
CA GLY A 81 -12.67 -13.59 -24.23
C GLY A 81 -12.97 -14.53 -23.07
N SER A 82 -12.11 -14.58 -22.04
CA SER A 82 -12.38 -15.33 -20.81
C SER A 82 -13.53 -14.72 -20.03
N TRP A 83 -13.57 -13.39 -19.89
CA TRP A 83 -14.64 -12.69 -19.21
C TRP A 83 -15.97 -12.74 -19.98
N GLU A 84 -15.95 -12.60 -21.31
CA GLU A 84 -17.14 -12.80 -22.14
C GLU A 84 -17.73 -14.19 -21.96
N THR A 85 -16.87 -15.22 -21.91
CA THR A 85 -17.27 -16.60 -21.65
C THR A 85 -17.89 -16.74 -20.25
N LEU A 86 -17.31 -16.09 -19.24
CA LEU A 86 -17.75 -16.15 -17.85
C LEU A 86 -19.15 -15.54 -17.68
N VAL A 87 -19.38 -14.34 -18.21
CA VAL A 87 -20.69 -13.67 -18.12
C VAL A 87 -21.75 -14.38 -18.96
N SER A 88 -21.36 -15.03 -20.07
CA SER A 88 -22.28 -15.77 -20.94
C SER A 88 -22.78 -17.08 -20.34
N ARG A 89 -22.04 -17.70 -19.41
CA ARG A 89 -22.44 -18.96 -18.75
C ARG A 89 -23.60 -18.82 -17.78
N GLY A 90 -23.94 -17.59 -17.39
CA GLY A 90 -24.96 -17.33 -16.37
C GLY A 90 -24.53 -17.78 -14.96
N PRO A 91 -25.38 -17.66 -13.95
CA PRO A 91 -25.04 -17.91 -12.56
C PRO A 91 -24.87 -19.42 -12.31
N GLU A 92 -23.70 -19.98 -12.52
CA GLU A 92 -23.32 -21.24 -11.88
C GLU A 92 -22.93 -20.94 -10.43
N ALA A 93 -23.62 -21.62 -9.49
CA ALA A 93 -23.27 -21.57 -8.09
C ALA A 93 -21.90 -22.24 -7.92
N HIS A 94 -20.85 -21.44 -7.84
CA HIS A 94 -19.58 -21.94 -7.32
C HIS A 94 -19.81 -22.16 -5.81
N ALA A 95 -19.84 -23.43 -5.42
CA ALA A 95 -19.73 -23.83 -4.03
C ALA A 95 -18.44 -23.20 -3.51
N VAL A 96 -18.56 -22.27 -2.56
CA VAL A 96 -17.44 -21.87 -1.74
C VAL A 96 -16.97 -23.14 -1.05
N ASP A 97 -15.80 -23.66 -1.44
CA ASP A 97 -15.20 -24.78 -0.77
C ASP A 97 -15.15 -24.45 0.71
N THR A 98 -15.86 -25.24 1.51
CA THR A 98 -15.78 -25.18 2.97
C THR A 98 -14.41 -25.71 3.35
N ILE A 99 -13.44 -24.81 3.39
CA ILE A 99 -12.08 -25.14 3.75
C ILE A 99 -12.08 -25.43 5.24
N ARG A 100 -11.70 -26.65 5.59
CA ARG A 100 -11.33 -27.00 6.96
C ARG A 100 -10.14 -26.14 7.32
N ALA A 101 -10.27 -25.35 8.41
CA ALA A 101 -9.10 -24.80 9.08
C ALA A 101 -8.23 -26.01 9.46
N ASP A 102 -7.05 -26.14 8.85
CA ASP A 102 -6.08 -27.13 9.27
C ASP A 102 -5.85 -26.92 10.76
N GLU A 103 -5.91 -28.02 11.53
CA GLU A 103 -5.66 -27.97 12.97
C GLU A 103 -4.25 -27.44 13.16
N VAL A 104 -4.15 -26.21 13.67
CA VAL A 104 -2.85 -25.62 14.03
C VAL A 104 -2.30 -26.47 15.17
N GLU A 105 -1.14 -27.10 14.96
CA GLU A 105 -0.51 -27.98 15.92
C GLU A 105 -0.22 -27.20 17.22
N ALA A 106 -0.94 -27.52 18.29
CA ALA A 106 -0.87 -26.76 19.52
C ALA A 106 0.49 -26.98 20.20
N ASP A 107 1.32 -25.95 20.23
CA ASP A 107 2.65 -25.98 20.87
C ASP A 107 2.65 -25.16 22.16
N ALA A 108 1.78 -25.55 23.09
CA ALA A 108 1.52 -24.81 24.33
C ALA A 108 2.76 -24.66 25.25
N GLY A 109 3.83 -25.41 25.01
CA GLY A 109 5.06 -25.36 25.79
C GLY A 109 6.22 -24.65 25.10
N PHE A 110 5.98 -24.07 23.92
CA PHE A 110 7.04 -23.39 23.20
C PHE A 110 7.46 -22.08 23.88
N THR A 111 8.76 -21.80 23.88
CA THR A 111 9.33 -20.51 24.28
C THR A 111 10.41 -20.11 23.30
N THR A 112 10.53 -18.82 23.02
CA THR A 112 11.50 -18.28 22.07
C THR A 112 12.93 -18.38 22.58
N GLY A 113 13.10 -18.36 23.90
CA GLY A 113 14.41 -18.22 24.53
C GLY A 113 15.09 -16.90 24.23
N TYR A 114 14.35 -15.92 23.66
CA TYR A 114 14.87 -14.60 23.36
C TYR A 114 15.38 -13.93 24.64
N ARG A 115 16.51 -13.25 24.52
CA ARG A 115 17.05 -12.40 25.59
C ARG A 115 17.25 -11.01 25.05
N GLU A 116 16.71 -10.05 25.77
CA GLU A 116 16.92 -8.64 25.45
C GLU A 116 18.41 -8.33 25.50
N ARG A 117 18.85 -7.52 24.54
CA ARG A 117 20.26 -7.11 24.43
C ARG A 117 20.36 -5.65 24.83
N ASP A 118 21.31 -5.32 25.68
CA ASP A 118 21.67 -3.94 25.94
C ASP A 118 22.38 -3.34 24.73
N TRP A 119 21.89 -2.24 24.24
CA TRP A 119 22.44 -1.53 23.10
C TRP A 119 23.09 -0.22 23.57
N GLU A 120 24.36 -0.03 23.23
CA GLU A 120 24.99 1.29 23.34
C GLU A 120 24.43 2.20 22.23
N PRO A 121 24.48 3.54 22.38
CA PRO A 121 24.04 4.45 21.33
C PRO A 121 24.72 4.19 19.99
N LEU A 122 23.99 4.38 18.87
CA LEU A 122 24.52 4.16 17.54
C LEU A 122 25.65 5.13 17.20
N THR A 123 26.87 4.61 17.01
CA THR A 123 28.05 5.43 16.69
C THR A 123 28.41 5.38 15.22
N THR A 124 28.08 4.28 14.53
CA THR A 124 28.43 4.07 13.12
C THR A 124 27.21 3.54 12.39
N PRO A 125 26.44 4.42 11.73
CA PRO A 125 25.28 4.01 10.95
C PRO A 125 25.69 3.26 9.69
N ARG A 126 24.79 2.42 9.18
CA ARG A 126 24.95 1.75 7.89
C ARG A 126 25.09 2.77 6.75
N PRO A 127 25.91 2.46 5.73
CA PRO A 127 26.12 3.35 4.60
C PRO A 127 24.81 3.70 3.90
N GLY A 128 24.56 5.01 3.74
CA GLY A 128 23.36 5.55 3.10
C GLY A 128 22.19 5.83 4.04
N PHE A 129 22.22 5.38 5.26
CA PHE A 129 21.26 5.75 6.28
C PHE A 129 21.59 7.14 6.87
N VAL A 130 20.57 7.95 7.10
CA VAL A 130 20.67 9.26 7.78
C VAL A 130 20.10 9.10 9.19
N PRO A 131 20.95 8.91 10.21
CA PRO A 131 20.49 8.69 11.57
C PRO A 131 19.86 9.95 12.16
N MET A 132 19.09 9.78 13.22
CA MET A 132 18.61 10.88 14.03
C MET A 132 19.83 11.64 14.63
N PRO A 133 19.85 12.98 14.60
CA PRO A 133 20.86 13.76 15.31
C PRO A 133 20.94 13.37 16.79
N GLU A 134 22.17 13.23 17.31
CA GLU A 134 22.41 12.63 18.63
C GLU A 134 21.74 13.39 19.77
N ASP A 135 21.66 14.70 19.69
CA ASP A 135 20.95 15.53 20.69
C ASP A 135 19.47 15.14 20.82
N ARG A 136 18.80 14.86 19.71
CA ARG A 136 17.42 14.36 19.69
C ARG A 136 17.33 12.89 20.08
N ALA A 137 18.21 12.05 19.55
CA ALA A 137 18.25 10.63 19.89
C ALA A 137 18.45 10.43 21.40
N ALA A 138 19.40 11.17 22.01
CA ALA A 138 19.64 11.13 23.46
C ALA A 138 18.41 11.57 24.26
N ARG A 139 17.69 12.60 23.80
CA ARG A 139 16.42 13.01 24.41
C ARG A 139 15.37 11.90 24.35
N TYR A 140 15.15 11.30 23.17
CA TYR A 140 14.15 10.24 23.02
C TYR A 140 14.46 8.99 23.85
N ARG A 141 15.75 8.66 24.03
CA ARG A 141 16.18 7.60 24.97
C ARG A 141 15.90 7.99 26.42
N ALA A 142 16.25 9.22 26.81
CA ALA A 142 16.04 9.72 28.17
C ALA A 142 14.55 9.80 28.55
N ASP A 143 13.69 10.16 27.57
CA ASP A 143 12.23 10.23 27.73
C ASP A 143 11.57 8.83 27.69
N GLY A 144 12.36 7.76 27.48
CA GLY A 144 11.87 6.37 27.40
C GLY A 144 11.05 6.06 26.17
N LEU A 145 11.12 6.90 25.12
CA LEU A 145 10.48 6.64 23.83
C LEU A 145 11.26 5.60 23.04
N TRP A 146 12.57 5.71 23.02
CA TRP A 146 13.47 4.71 22.44
C TRP A 146 14.05 3.82 23.54
N ARG A 147 13.80 2.52 23.44
CA ARG A 147 14.09 1.55 24.51
C ARG A 147 15.06 0.47 24.07
N GLY A 148 15.67 0.60 22.87
CA GLY A 148 16.57 -0.39 22.32
C GLY A 148 15.84 -1.67 21.88
N ARG A 149 14.53 -1.64 21.65
CA ARG A 149 13.75 -2.83 21.26
C ARG A 149 13.93 -3.18 19.80
N THR A 150 14.09 -4.47 19.53
CA THR A 150 14.08 -5.03 18.19
C THR A 150 12.70 -5.62 17.87
N PHE A 151 12.39 -5.83 16.59
CA PHE A 151 11.15 -6.55 16.20
C PHE A 151 11.12 -7.96 16.78
N ASP A 152 12.27 -8.65 16.84
CA ASP A 152 12.37 -9.93 17.52
C ASP A 152 12.00 -9.85 19.00
N GLY A 153 12.48 -8.83 19.71
CA GLY A 153 12.15 -8.63 21.12
C GLY A 153 10.69 -8.34 21.34
N MET A 154 10.09 -7.48 20.50
CA MET A 154 8.66 -7.16 20.59
C MET A 154 7.79 -8.39 20.30
N LEU A 155 8.11 -9.14 19.25
CA LEU A 155 7.36 -10.35 18.86
C LEU A 155 7.55 -11.49 19.85
N ALA A 156 8.74 -11.65 20.43
CA ALA A 156 9.03 -12.69 21.41
C ALA A 156 8.08 -12.66 22.61
N LEU A 157 7.69 -11.45 23.05
CA LEU A 157 6.73 -11.29 24.15
C LEU A 157 5.38 -11.95 23.82
N SER A 158 4.88 -11.72 22.61
CA SER A 158 3.61 -12.30 22.16
C SER A 158 3.72 -13.80 21.89
N VAL A 159 4.84 -14.25 21.32
CA VAL A 159 5.11 -15.70 21.10
C VAL A 159 5.18 -16.44 22.41
N ASP A 160 5.90 -15.92 23.40
CA ASP A 160 6.06 -16.59 24.71
C ASP A 160 4.75 -16.59 25.52
N ALA A 161 3.90 -15.54 25.36
CA ALA A 161 2.60 -15.47 26.01
C ALA A 161 1.55 -16.37 25.34
N HIS A 162 1.56 -16.49 24.01
CA HIS A 162 0.48 -17.12 23.24
C HIS A 162 1.01 -18.08 22.15
N PRO A 163 1.90 -19.05 22.46
CA PRO A 163 2.62 -19.82 21.43
C PRO A 163 1.69 -20.63 20.51
N ALA A 164 0.59 -21.16 21.04
CA ALA A 164 -0.37 -21.99 20.30
C ALA A 164 -1.47 -21.17 19.58
N LYS A 165 -1.55 -19.84 19.83
CA LYS A 165 -2.56 -19.00 19.20
C LYS A 165 -2.24 -18.79 17.72
N ILE A 166 -3.28 -18.69 16.88
CA ILE A 166 -3.12 -18.32 15.47
C ILE A 166 -2.58 -16.89 15.40
N ALA A 167 -1.42 -16.75 14.78
CA ALA A 167 -0.81 -15.46 14.48
C ALA A 167 -1.28 -14.91 13.13
N ILE A 168 -1.25 -15.77 12.09
CA ILE A 168 -1.57 -15.38 10.72
C ILE A 168 -2.45 -16.45 10.07
N THR A 169 -3.45 -16.03 9.31
CA THR A 169 -4.24 -16.91 8.45
C THR A 169 -4.63 -16.18 7.15
N ASP A 170 -4.75 -16.92 6.04
CA ASP A 170 -5.33 -16.44 4.78
C ASP A 170 -6.75 -17.00 4.54
N GLY A 171 -7.32 -17.66 5.56
CA GLY A 171 -8.60 -18.36 5.50
C GLY A 171 -8.51 -19.77 4.93
N ARG A 172 -7.33 -20.21 4.49
CA ARG A 172 -7.01 -21.56 4.00
C ARG A 172 -5.96 -22.22 4.88
N THR A 173 -4.87 -21.53 5.06
CA THR A 173 -3.73 -21.93 5.88
C THR A 173 -3.65 -21.02 7.08
N SER A 174 -3.24 -21.58 8.21
CA SER A 174 -3.03 -20.81 9.45
C SER A 174 -1.72 -21.23 10.09
N ILE A 175 -1.02 -20.28 10.68
CA ILE A 175 0.19 -20.54 11.48
C ILE A 175 0.05 -19.96 12.88
N SER A 176 0.53 -20.71 13.87
CA SER A 176 0.59 -20.24 15.26
C SER A 176 1.75 -19.27 15.47
N TYR A 177 1.77 -18.59 16.62
CA TYR A 177 2.90 -17.77 17.03
C TYR A 177 4.21 -18.56 17.13
N ALA A 178 4.16 -19.79 17.64
CA ALA A 178 5.32 -20.68 17.68
C ALA A 178 5.81 -21.07 16.27
N GLN A 179 4.90 -21.35 15.35
CA GLN A 179 5.23 -21.64 13.95
C GLN A 179 5.79 -20.40 13.25
N LEU A 180 5.18 -19.23 13.46
CA LEU A 180 5.70 -17.94 12.93
C LEU A 180 7.15 -17.72 13.38
N TRP A 181 7.45 -17.89 14.66
CA TRP A 181 8.80 -17.73 15.20
C TRP A 181 9.82 -18.68 14.57
N ARG A 182 9.45 -19.97 14.41
CA ARG A 182 10.30 -20.98 13.76
C ARG A 182 10.54 -20.64 12.29
N GLN A 183 9.49 -20.20 11.58
CA GLN A 183 9.60 -19.81 10.18
C GLN A 183 10.47 -18.55 9.98
N ILE A 184 10.42 -17.58 10.89
CA ILE A 184 11.34 -16.43 10.91
C ILE A 184 12.79 -16.90 11.08
N ASP A 185 13.05 -17.83 12.00
CA ASP A 185 14.37 -18.38 12.21
C ASP A 185 14.88 -19.18 11.00
N ALA A 186 14.01 -20.00 10.42
CA ALA A 186 14.29 -20.76 9.20
C ALA A 186 14.60 -19.83 8.02
N ALA A 187 13.82 -18.77 7.85
CA ALA A 187 14.05 -17.77 6.81
C ALA A 187 15.44 -17.11 6.96
N ALA A 188 15.77 -16.64 8.16
CA ALA A 188 17.08 -16.04 8.42
C ALA A 188 18.24 -17.01 8.10
N LYS A 189 18.10 -18.28 8.49
CA LYS A 189 19.04 -19.37 8.21
C LYS A 189 19.18 -19.64 6.71
N ASN A 190 18.06 -19.74 6.02
CA ASN A 190 18.02 -20.02 4.58
C ASN A 190 18.61 -18.89 3.74
N PHE A 191 18.39 -17.63 4.12
CA PHE A 191 19.01 -16.48 3.48
C PHE A 191 20.53 -16.46 3.71
N ALA A 192 20.98 -16.69 4.93
CA ALA A 192 22.42 -16.76 5.25
C ALA A 192 23.11 -17.87 4.46
N ALA A 193 22.51 -19.06 4.37
CA ALA A 193 23.01 -20.19 3.58
C ALA A 193 23.09 -19.89 2.08
N ARG A 194 22.19 -19.06 1.55
CA ARG A 194 22.20 -18.60 0.16
C ARG A 194 23.12 -17.40 -0.07
N GLY A 195 23.91 -17.03 0.92
CA GLY A 195 24.95 -16.03 0.81
C GLY A 195 24.51 -14.60 1.11
N VAL A 196 23.29 -14.35 1.62
CA VAL A 196 22.90 -13.03 2.12
C VAL A 196 23.65 -12.74 3.43
N ARG A 197 24.19 -11.53 3.55
CA ARG A 197 24.98 -11.09 4.72
C ARG A 197 24.30 -9.90 5.42
N PRO A 198 24.57 -9.68 6.72
CA PRO A 198 24.16 -8.46 7.40
C PRO A 198 24.57 -7.20 6.62
N GLY A 199 23.63 -6.25 6.49
CA GLY A 199 23.82 -5.00 5.74
C GLY A 199 23.54 -5.09 4.24
N GLU A 200 23.41 -6.29 3.66
CA GLU A 200 23.01 -6.45 2.27
C GLU A 200 21.50 -6.27 2.08
N HIS A 201 21.10 -5.87 0.87
CA HIS A 201 19.72 -5.60 0.54
C HIS A 201 19.06 -6.80 -0.14
N VAL A 202 17.77 -6.99 0.14
CA VAL A 202 16.90 -7.94 -0.56
C VAL A 202 15.59 -7.23 -0.91
N ILE A 203 15.16 -7.30 -2.16
CA ILE A 203 13.85 -6.79 -2.55
C ILE A 203 12.80 -7.86 -2.21
N CYS A 204 11.86 -7.53 -1.32
CA CYS A 204 10.68 -8.33 -1.01
C CYS A 204 9.53 -7.84 -1.90
N TYR A 205 9.29 -8.52 -3.02
CA TYR A 205 8.23 -8.24 -3.97
C TYR A 205 7.12 -9.27 -3.80
N LEU A 206 6.49 -9.26 -2.62
CA LEU A 206 5.57 -10.29 -2.16
C LEU A 206 4.15 -9.73 -1.97
N PRO A 207 3.11 -10.48 -2.39
CA PRO A 207 1.72 -10.17 -2.06
C PRO A 207 1.38 -10.57 -0.61
N ASN A 208 0.09 -10.45 -0.24
CA ASN A 208 -0.43 -10.87 1.06
C ASN A 208 -0.47 -12.40 1.16
N ILE A 209 0.64 -13.02 1.50
CA ILE A 209 0.81 -14.47 1.70
C ILE A 209 1.34 -14.75 3.10
N ILE A 210 1.15 -15.98 3.59
CA ILE A 210 1.57 -16.40 4.93
C ILE A 210 3.08 -16.16 5.16
N GLU A 211 3.90 -16.39 4.13
CA GLU A 211 5.36 -16.32 4.17
C GLU A 211 5.90 -14.89 4.21
N PHE A 212 5.06 -13.87 3.98
CA PHE A 212 5.51 -12.47 3.95
C PHE A 212 6.24 -12.07 5.24
N TYR A 213 5.60 -12.26 6.40
CA TYR A 213 6.18 -11.88 7.69
C TYR A 213 7.37 -12.74 8.09
N PRO A 214 7.34 -14.08 7.95
CA PRO A 214 8.52 -14.92 8.13
C PRO A 214 9.74 -14.46 7.32
N ILE A 215 9.56 -14.13 6.03
CA ILE A 215 10.62 -13.66 5.13
C ILE A 215 11.11 -12.28 5.56
N TYR A 216 10.19 -11.32 5.72
CA TYR A 216 10.52 -9.95 6.10
C TYR A 216 11.29 -9.90 7.43
N LEU A 217 10.74 -10.51 8.47
CA LEU A 217 11.34 -10.52 9.80
C LEU A 217 12.59 -11.39 9.87
N GLY A 218 12.68 -12.47 9.09
CA GLY A 218 13.86 -13.30 8.96
C GLY A 218 15.05 -12.55 8.37
N LEU A 219 14.82 -11.70 7.36
CA LEU A 219 15.85 -10.81 6.81
C LEU A 219 16.33 -9.78 7.86
N VAL A 220 15.39 -9.16 8.59
CA VAL A 220 15.74 -8.20 9.65
C VAL A 220 16.52 -8.89 10.78
N ARG A 221 16.11 -10.11 11.18
CA ARG A 221 16.84 -10.96 12.17
C ARG A 221 18.24 -11.28 11.72
N LEU A 222 18.44 -11.64 10.46
CA LEU A 222 19.76 -11.85 9.87
C LEU A 222 20.61 -10.57 9.92
N GLY A 223 19.99 -9.41 9.94
CA GLY A 223 20.64 -8.11 9.81
C GLY A 223 20.74 -7.62 8.37
N ALA A 224 20.10 -8.28 7.41
CA ALA A 224 19.89 -7.76 6.07
C ALA A 224 18.88 -6.62 6.05
N ILE A 225 18.79 -5.89 4.95
CA ILE A 225 17.90 -4.73 4.79
C ILE A 225 16.87 -5.07 3.70
N PRO A 226 15.68 -5.59 4.05
CA PRO A 226 14.61 -5.80 3.07
C PRO A 226 14.05 -4.46 2.56
N LEU A 227 13.84 -4.37 1.24
CA LEU A 227 13.03 -3.33 0.62
C LEU A 227 11.66 -3.93 0.34
N LEU A 228 10.61 -3.34 0.91
CA LEU A 228 9.24 -3.81 0.73
C LEU A 228 8.65 -3.19 -0.54
N ALA A 229 8.64 -3.96 -1.63
CA ALA A 229 8.06 -3.56 -2.90
C ALA A 229 6.59 -3.99 -2.97
N LEU A 230 5.73 -3.11 -3.50
CA LEU A 230 4.31 -3.40 -3.65
C LEU A 230 4.07 -4.41 -4.79
N PRO A 231 3.09 -5.32 -4.67
CA PRO A 231 2.74 -6.26 -5.73
C PRO A 231 2.32 -5.58 -7.05
N GLY A 232 1.88 -4.33 -6.99
CA GLY A 232 1.51 -3.53 -8.15
C GLY A 232 2.68 -2.90 -8.93
N HIS A 233 3.91 -2.93 -8.40
CA HIS A 233 5.08 -2.45 -9.12
C HIS A 233 5.39 -3.34 -10.32
N ARG A 234 6.07 -2.78 -11.32
CA ARG A 234 6.48 -3.46 -12.54
C ARG A 234 7.99 -3.27 -12.78
N GLU A 235 8.45 -3.60 -13.97
CA GLU A 235 9.86 -3.62 -14.36
C GLU A 235 10.53 -2.26 -14.13
N VAL A 236 9.85 -1.15 -14.44
CA VAL A 236 10.40 0.21 -14.31
C VAL A 236 10.73 0.52 -12.86
N GLU A 237 9.78 0.33 -11.96
CA GLU A 237 9.95 0.59 -10.54
C GLU A 237 10.98 -0.36 -9.91
N LEU A 238 10.83 -1.67 -10.16
CA LEU A 238 11.74 -2.68 -9.59
C LEU A 238 13.17 -2.49 -10.06
N ALA A 239 13.38 -2.16 -11.36
CA ALA A 239 14.70 -1.86 -11.88
C ALA A 239 15.29 -0.58 -11.26
N ALA A 240 14.46 0.45 -11.01
CA ALA A 240 14.90 1.66 -10.32
C ALA A 240 15.29 1.36 -8.86
N PHE A 241 14.54 0.53 -8.15
CA PHE A 241 14.89 0.07 -6.80
C PHE A 241 16.20 -0.71 -6.82
N ALA A 242 16.33 -1.70 -7.71
CA ALA A 242 17.51 -2.54 -7.79
C ALA A 242 18.77 -1.73 -8.10
N ARG A 243 18.70 -0.75 -9.01
CA ARG A 243 19.82 0.17 -9.27
C ARG A 243 20.19 1.04 -8.06
N SER A 244 19.22 1.39 -7.20
CA SER A 244 19.45 2.27 -6.06
C SER A 244 20.10 1.56 -4.86
N ILE A 245 19.78 0.28 -4.66
CA ILE A 245 20.22 -0.47 -3.46
C ILE A 245 21.18 -1.61 -3.78
N GLU A 246 21.34 -2.01 -5.05
CA GLU A 246 22.20 -3.12 -5.44
C GLU A 246 21.85 -4.39 -4.65
N PRO A 247 20.64 -4.96 -4.82
CA PRO A 247 20.17 -6.04 -3.98
C PRO A 247 20.91 -7.35 -4.26
N ARG A 248 21.12 -8.16 -3.22
CA ARG A 248 21.61 -9.53 -3.36
C ARG A 248 20.59 -10.45 -4.05
N ALA A 249 19.31 -10.19 -3.80
CA ALA A 249 18.22 -10.99 -4.37
C ALA A 249 16.92 -10.20 -4.49
N ILE A 250 16.03 -10.72 -5.33
CA ILE A 250 14.59 -10.40 -5.36
C ILE A 250 13.84 -11.66 -4.91
N VAL A 251 13.01 -11.54 -3.88
CA VAL A 251 12.11 -12.59 -3.41
C VAL A 251 10.70 -12.26 -3.86
N THR A 252 10.05 -13.20 -4.53
CA THR A 252 8.70 -13.01 -5.06
C THR A 252 7.95 -14.35 -5.12
N VAL A 253 6.77 -14.35 -5.71
CA VAL A 253 6.02 -15.55 -6.12
C VAL A 253 6.16 -15.73 -7.63
N GLU A 254 5.93 -16.93 -8.15
CA GLU A 254 5.96 -17.13 -9.60
C GLU A 254 4.83 -16.34 -10.26
N ARG A 255 3.58 -16.52 -9.75
CA ARG A 255 2.40 -15.87 -10.30
C ARG A 255 1.43 -15.47 -9.18
N TRP A 256 0.80 -14.29 -9.32
CA TRP A 256 -0.25 -13.83 -8.40
C TRP A 256 -1.32 -13.04 -9.13
N LEU A 257 -2.60 -13.42 -8.95
CA LEU A 257 -3.77 -12.75 -9.55
C LEU A 257 -3.57 -12.34 -11.01
N GLY A 258 -3.12 -13.30 -11.83
CA GLY A 258 -2.92 -13.11 -13.27
C GLY A 258 -1.60 -12.45 -13.68
N THR A 259 -0.81 -11.94 -12.73
CA THR A 259 0.51 -11.32 -13.00
C THR A 259 1.64 -12.33 -12.79
N ASP A 260 2.55 -12.41 -13.76
CA ASP A 260 3.74 -13.26 -13.71
C ASP A 260 4.90 -12.52 -13.01
N HIS A 261 4.86 -12.48 -11.69
CA HIS A 261 5.82 -11.76 -10.85
C HIS A 261 7.24 -12.31 -10.97
N GLY A 262 7.37 -13.64 -11.16
CA GLY A 262 8.64 -14.30 -11.37
C GLY A 262 9.34 -13.83 -12.64
N ASP A 263 8.61 -13.69 -13.75
CA ASP A 263 9.16 -13.21 -15.02
C ASP A 263 9.60 -11.75 -14.90
N ILE A 264 8.76 -10.89 -14.33
CA ILE A 264 9.12 -9.48 -14.05
C ILE A 264 10.42 -9.39 -13.25
N ALA A 265 10.56 -10.19 -12.20
CA ALA A 265 11.76 -10.17 -11.36
C ALA A 265 13.00 -10.67 -12.11
N ARG A 266 12.86 -11.72 -12.94
CA ARG A 266 13.95 -12.27 -13.79
C ARG A 266 14.39 -11.26 -14.85
N ASP A 267 13.46 -10.58 -15.51
CA ASP A 267 13.75 -9.58 -16.53
C ASP A 267 14.48 -8.37 -15.90
N VAL A 268 14.04 -7.93 -14.74
CA VAL A 268 14.75 -6.88 -13.99
C VAL A 268 16.16 -7.34 -13.63
N ALA A 269 16.33 -8.53 -13.07
CA ALA A 269 17.65 -9.04 -12.69
C ALA A 269 18.59 -9.17 -13.90
N ALA A 270 18.07 -9.66 -15.04
CA ALA A 270 18.83 -9.79 -16.29
C ALA A 270 19.18 -8.43 -16.94
N GLY A 271 18.31 -7.42 -16.75
CA GLY A 271 18.51 -6.07 -17.30
C GLY A 271 19.48 -5.18 -16.48
N LEU A 272 19.93 -5.63 -15.33
CA LEU A 272 20.92 -4.90 -14.53
C LEU A 272 22.31 -5.07 -15.16
N SER A 273 22.95 -3.95 -15.49
CA SER A 273 24.26 -3.93 -16.15
C SER A 273 25.41 -4.08 -15.15
N GLY A 274 26.53 -4.67 -15.59
CA GLY A 274 27.77 -4.81 -14.83
C GLY A 274 27.94 -6.18 -14.16
N ASP A 275 28.81 -6.25 -13.15
CA ASP A 275 29.13 -7.48 -12.42
C ASP A 275 28.08 -7.81 -11.32
N MET A 276 26.91 -7.16 -11.37
CA MET A 276 25.86 -7.36 -10.37
C MET A 276 25.08 -8.64 -10.70
N GLU A 277 25.26 -9.67 -9.90
CA GLU A 277 24.49 -10.89 -9.95
C GLU A 277 23.37 -10.83 -8.90
N VAL A 278 22.10 -10.68 -9.37
CA VAL A 278 20.93 -10.64 -8.51
C VAL A 278 20.19 -11.97 -8.63
N ALA A 279 20.09 -12.69 -7.53
CA ALA A 279 19.31 -13.93 -7.47
C ALA A 279 17.82 -13.63 -7.47
N VAL A 280 17.01 -14.48 -8.11
CA VAL A 280 15.54 -14.42 -8.07
C VAL A 280 15.02 -15.70 -7.42
N TRP A 281 14.28 -15.55 -6.32
CA TRP A 281 13.67 -16.65 -5.58
C TRP A 281 12.15 -16.52 -5.61
N THR A 282 11.50 -17.48 -6.27
CA THR A 282 10.06 -17.44 -6.56
C THR A 282 9.26 -18.47 -5.76
N ASP A 283 9.91 -19.15 -4.85
CA ASP A 283 9.30 -20.14 -3.94
C ASP A 283 9.47 -19.69 -2.47
N PRO A 284 8.54 -18.87 -1.95
CA PRO A 284 8.59 -18.38 -0.57
C PRO A 284 8.51 -19.50 0.48
N GLU A 285 7.78 -20.57 0.22
CA GLU A 285 7.61 -21.69 1.15
C GLU A 285 8.94 -22.37 1.47
N VAL A 286 9.79 -22.57 0.45
CA VAL A 286 11.14 -23.12 0.65
C VAL A 286 12.02 -22.22 1.52
N LEU A 287 11.80 -20.91 1.46
CA LEU A 287 12.60 -19.97 2.27
C LEU A 287 12.24 -20.01 3.75
N VAL A 288 11.01 -20.37 4.10
CA VAL A 288 10.52 -20.39 5.49
C VAL A 288 10.52 -21.80 6.09
N THR A 289 10.86 -22.83 5.30
CA THR A 289 10.94 -24.21 5.75
C THR A 289 12.31 -24.46 6.39
N ASP A 290 12.33 -25.03 7.61
CA ASP A 290 13.58 -25.35 8.29
C ASP A 290 14.26 -26.57 7.64
N ASP A 291 15.54 -26.39 7.32
CA ASP A 291 16.43 -27.48 6.92
C ASP A 291 17.43 -27.75 8.06
N PRO A 292 17.30 -28.85 8.80
CA PRO A 292 18.17 -29.15 9.93
C PRO A 292 19.62 -29.44 9.50
N THR A 293 19.89 -29.66 8.23
CA THR A 293 21.25 -29.89 7.71
C THR A 293 22.03 -28.60 7.46
N VAL A 294 21.32 -27.46 7.43
CA VAL A 294 21.92 -26.13 7.22
C VAL A 294 22.46 -25.61 8.53
N GLU A 295 23.79 -25.44 8.60
CA GLU A 295 24.47 -24.77 9.70
C GLU A 295 25.00 -23.41 9.25
N VAL A 296 24.76 -22.36 10.04
CA VAL A 296 25.17 -20.98 9.75
C VAL A 296 25.77 -20.32 10.99
N ASP A 297 26.78 -19.48 10.78
CA ASP A 297 27.29 -18.63 11.85
C ASP A 297 26.34 -17.46 12.11
N ARG A 298 25.82 -17.39 13.34
CA ARG A 298 24.87 -16.36 13.79
C ARG A 298 25.54 -15.23 14.57
N SER A 299 26.84 -15.24 14.72
CA SER A 299 27.55 -14.29 15.59
C SER A 299 27.46 -12.83 15.14
N SER A 300 27.21 -12.61 13.83
CA SER A 300 27.06 -11.29 13.22
C SER A 300 25.60 -10.86 12.99
N TRP A 301 24.62 -11.68 13.41
CA TRP A 301 23.22 -11.40 13.16
C TRP A 301 22.69 -10.26 14.02
N GLY A 302 21.67 -9.60 13.49
CA GLY A 302 20.93 -8.54 14.13
C GLY A 302 21.20 -7.16 13.54
N THR A 303 20.32 -6.26 13.83
CA THR A 303 20.38 -4.85 13.44
C THR A 303 20.28 -4.00 14.69
N HIS A 304 21.11 -2.97 14.80
CA HIS A 304 21.00 -2.00 15.88
C HIS A 304 19.63 -1.31 15.84
N PRO A 305 18.89 -1.15 16.96
CA PRO A 305 17.55 -0.58 16.96
C PRO A 305 17.43 0.82 16.36
N GLU A 306 18.50 1.60 16.43
CA GLU A 306 18.57 2.97 15.87
C GLU A 306 19.11 3.02 14.43
N ASP A 307 19.48 1.88 13.83
CA ASP A 307 20.04 1.81 12.46
C ASP A 307 19.00 1.31 11.46
N ALA A 308 19.27 1.49 10.16
CA ALA A 308 18.40 1.06 9.09
C ALA A 308 18.07 -0.45 9.19
N ALA A 309 16.80 -0.77 9.44
CA ALA A 309 16.31 -2.14 9.55
C ALA A 309 15.67 -2.62 8.25
N PHE A 310 14.93 -1.75 7.57
CA PHE A 310 14.26 -2.05 6.31
C PHE A 310 13.96 -0.77 5.53
N LEU A 311 13.57 -0.92 4.27
CA LEU A 311 13.26 0.18 3.37
C LEU A 311 11.81 0.11 2.90
N LEU A 312 11.14 1.26 2.94
CA LEU A 312 9.86 1.51 2.28
C LEU A 312 10.09 2.38 1.05
N VAL A 313 9.13 2.34 0.14
CA VAL A 313 9.16 3.14 -1.08
C VAL A 313 8.17 4.29 -0.94
N SER A 314 8.64 5.52 -1.16
CA SER A 314 7.76 6.68 -1.34
C SER A 314 7.50 6.89 -2.83
N GLY A 315 6.29 7.29 -3.20
CA GLY A 315 5.96 7.74 -4.56
C GLY A 315 6.84 8.94 -4.94
N GLY A 316 7.97 8.70 -5.59
CA GLY A 316 8.99 9.71 -5.91
C GLY A 316 9.04 10.08 -7.38
N SER A 317 9.40 11.33 -7.68
CA SER A 317 9.15 12.06 -8.93
C SER A 317 10.31 12.17 -9.92
N THR A 318 11.50 11.69 -9.63
CA THR A 318 12.70 12.15 -10.37
C THR A 318 13.53 11.02 -11.00
N GLY A 319 12.91 9.89 -11.32
CA GLY A 319 13.62 8.70 -11.84
C GLY A 319 14.52 8.00 -10.81
N VAL A 320 14.81 8.64 -9.69
CA VAL A 320 15.49 8.02 -8.53
C VAL A 320 14.48 7.82 -7.42
N PRO A 321 14.24 6.56 -6.99
CA PRO A 321 13.30 6.27 -5.92
C PRO A 321 13.66 7.02 -4.63
N LYS A 322 12.66 7.51 -3.93
CA LYS A 322 12.83 7.99 -2.56
C LYS A 322 12.65 6.82 -1.61
N LEU A 323 13.75 6.25 -1.18
CA LEU A 323 13.74 5.12 -0.25
C LEU A 323 13.75 5.63 1.18
N ILE A 324 12.77 5.17 1.96
CA ILE A 324 12.56 5.54 3.35
C ILE A 324 13.15 4.45 4.22
N ALA A 325 14.31 4.70 4.82
CA ALA A 325 14.88 3.77 5.78
C ALA A 325 14.18 3.91 7.12
N ARG A 326 13.66 2.80 7.62
CA ARG A 326 13.02 2.71 8.94
C ARG A 326 13.97 2.00 9.91
N PHE A 327 14.01 2.49 11.13
CA PHE A 327 14.78 1.91 12.24
C PHE A 327 13.84 1.40 13.33
N MET A 328 14.26 0.37 14.06
CA MET A 328 13.34 -0.40 14.90
C MET A 328 12.81 0.38 16.11
N ASP A 329 13.61 1.24 16.76
CA ASP A 329 13.15 2.05 17.89
C ASP A 329 12.02 3.01 17.47
N GLY A 330 12.22 3.75 16.37
CA GLY A 330 11.19 4.67 15.87
C GLY A 330 9.96 3.93 15.33
N TYR A 331 10.17 2.86 14.55
CA TYR A 331 9.04 2.11 13.98
C TYR A 331 8.29 1.32 15.05
N GLY A 332 9.01 0.73 16.01
CA GLY A 332 8.42 0.05 17.16
C GLY A 332 7.56 1.00 18.01
N LEU A 333 8.02 2.24 18.19
CA LEU A 333 7.21 3.27 18.85
C LEU A 333 5.93 3.57 18.07
N THR A 334 6.00 3.62 16.71
CA THR A 334 4.79 3.75 15.88
C THR A 334 3.80 2.62 16.15
N LEU A 335 4.26 1.35 16.21
CA LEU A 335 3.41 0.20 16.49
C LEU A 335 2.77 0.30 17.89
N GLU A 336 3.55 0.62 18.91
CA GLU A 336 3.06 0.73 20.31
C GLU A 336 2.00 1.85 20.46
N LEU A 337 2.25 3.02 19.87
CA LEU A 337 1.34 4.16 19.97
C LEU A 337 0.06 3.91 19.15
N SER A 338 0.19 3.41 17.92
CA SER A 338 -0.97 3.05 17.10
C SER A 338 -1.83 1.97 17.77
N ASN A 339 -1.20 0.93 18.35
CA ASN A 339 -1.91 -0.12 19.07
C ASN A 339 -2.72 0.46 20.23
N ARG A 340 -2.14 1.41 20.99
CA ARG A 340 -2.83 2.05 22.11
C ARG A 340 -4.05 2.86 21.66
N ILE A 341 -3.88 3.70 20.62
CA ILE A 341 -4.94 4.58 20.11
C ILE A 341 -6.07 3.78 19.48
N CYS A 342 -5.73 2.70 18.76
CA CYS A 342 -6.70 1.84 18.09
C CYS A 342 -7.22 0.70 18.99
N ALA A 343 -6.84 0.67 20.27
CA ALA A 343 -7.19 -0.37 21.26
C ALA A 343 -6.91 -1.79 20.72
N ILE A 344 -5.69 -1.98 20.19
CA ILE A 344 -5.21 -3.28 19.70
C ILE A 344 -4.57 -4.05 20.84
N ASP A 345 -5.00 -5.29 21.01
CA ASP A 345 -4.56 -6.21 22.05
C ASP A 345 -4.47 -7.66 21.52
N GLU A 346 -4.25 -8.60 22.43
CA GLU A 346 -4.17 -10.03 22.11
C GLU A 346 -5.48 -10.62 21.57
N GLU A 347 -6.63 -10.05 21.86
CA GLU A 347 -7.92 -10.54 21.37
C GLU A 347 -8.28 -10.00 19.98
N THR A 348 -7.53 -8.99 19.51
CA THR A 348 -7.79 -8.33 18.23
C THR A 348 -7.60 -9.28 17.04
N VAL A 349 -8.57 -9.27 16.12
CA VAL A 349 -8.50 -9.93 14.82
C VAL A 349 -8.52 -8.87 13.71
N TYR A 350 -7.38 -8.68 13.06
CA TYR A 350 -7.18 -7.65 12.04
C TYR A 350 -7.24 -8.22 10.63
N LEU A 351 -8.03 -7.60 9.74
CA LEU A 351 -8.02 -7.92 8.32
C LEU A 351 -7.01 -7.04 7.56
N ALA A 352 -5.98 -7.67 7.02
CA ALA A 352 -5.05 -7.04 6.08
C ALA A 352 -5.65 -7.06 4.65
N ALA A 353 -6.56 -6.14 4.38
CA ALA A 353 -7.21 -5.98 3.08
C ALA A 353 -6.28 -5.30 2.05
N LEU A 354 -5.42 -4.40 2.52
CA LEU A 354 -4.42 -3.69 1.70
C LEU A 354 -3.09 -4.47 1.66
N PRO A 355 -2.21 -4.21 0.67
CA PRO A 355 -0.89 -4.86 0.63
C PRO A 355 -0.08 -4.60 1.90
N VAL A 356 0.32 -5.66 2.60
CA VAL A 356 1.10 -5.55 3.86
C VAL A 356 2.52 -5.00 3.65
N ALA A 357 3.01 -4.95 2.41
CA ALA A 357 4.24 -4.26 2.05
C ALA A 357 4.11 -2.73 2.13
N HIS A 358 2.88 -2.18 2.13
CA HIS A 358 2.63 -0.75 2.27
C HIS A 358 2.67 -0.34 3.75
N ASN A 359 3.31 0.80 4.05
CA ASN A 359 3.49 1.28 5.43
C ASN A 359 2.19 1.32 6.24
N TYR A 360 1.10 1.83 5.66
CA TYR A 360 -0.19 1.96 6.33
C TYR A 360 -0.74 0.60 6.79
N ALA A 361 -0.76 -0.40 5.90
CA ALA A 361 -1.22 -1.74 6.23
C ALA A 361 -0.26 -2.53 7.15
N ASN A 362 1.01 -2.09 7.25
CA ASN A 362 2.02 -2.74 8.09
C ASN A 362 2.08 -2.20 9.52
N SER A 363 1.85 -0.87 9.73
CA SER A 363 2.19 -0.23 11.01
C SER A 363 1.19 0.77 11.58
N SER A 364 0.00 0.96 11.00
CA SER A 364 -0.90 2.01 11.48
C SER A 364 -2.35 1.52 11.75
N PRO A 365 -2.58 0.71 12.78
CA PRO A 365 -1.67 -0.15 13.56
C PRO A 365 -1.04 -1.24 12.70
N GLY A 366 -1.76 -1.67 11.65
CA GLY A 366 -1.34 -2.60 10.65
C GLY A 366 -1.05 -4.01 11.16
N ALA A 367 -0.70 -4.90 10.25
CA ALA A 367 -0.54 -6.30 10.58
C ALA A 367 0.64 -6.57 11.53
N LEU A 368 1.77 -5.83 11.38
CA LEU A 368 2.91 -5.98 12.30
C LEU A 368 2.57 -5.48 13.71
N GLY A 369 1.80 -4.38 13.83
CA GLY A 369 1.32 -3.88 15.12
C GLY A 369 0.48 -4.92 15.85
N VAL A 370 -0.44 -5.56 15.14
CA VAL A 370 -1.29 -6.62 15.70
C VAL A 370 -0.48 -7.85 16.11
N LEU A 371 0.51 -8.26 15.29
CA LEU A 371 1.40 -9.39 15.65
C LEU A 371 2.20 -9.12 16.91
N VAL A 372 2.73 -7.91 17.10
CA VAL A 372 3.47 -7.58 18.33
C VAL A 372 2.57 -7.37 19.55
N ALA A 373 1.26 -7.16 19.36
CA ALA A 373 0.27 -7.13 20.44
C ALA A 373 -0.28 -8.52 20.81
N GLY A 374 0.06 -9.57 20.06
CA GLY A 374 -0.45 -10.93 20.32
C GLY A 374 -1.79 -11.21 19.64
N GLY A 375 -2.29 -10.34 18.76
CA GLY A 375 -3.54 -10.52 18.01
C GLY A 375 -3.41 -11.47 16.82
N THR A 376 -4.47 -11.61 16.05
CA THR A 376 -4.51 -12.46 14.85
C THR A 376 -4.62 -11.60 13.59
N VAL A 377 -3.80 -11.90 12.57
CA VAL A 377 -3.84 -11.25 11.26
C VAL A 377 -4.50 -12.18 10.24
N VAL A 378 -5.55 -11.69 9.60
CA VAL A 378 -6.22 -12.35 8.47
C VAL A 378 -5.76 -11.66 7.18
N LEU A 379 -5.10 -12.40 6.30
CA LEU A 379 -4.59 -11.87 5.03
C LEU A 379 -5.66 -12.03 3.95
N ALA A 380 -6.08 -10.92 3.33
CA ALA A 380 -6.92 -10.98 2.15
C ALA A 380 -6.07 -10.89 0.87
N ALA A 381 -6.39 -11.71 -0.11
CA ALA A 381 -5.71 -11.69 -1.42
C ALA A 381 -6.03 -10.40 -2.21
N SER A 382 -7.15 -9.75 -1.91
CA SER A 382 -7.60 -8.51 -2.53
C SER A 382 -8.52 -7.75 -1.57
N PRO A 383 -8.59 -6.41 -1.66
CA PRO A 383 -9.49 -5.61 -0.85
C PRO A 383 -10.96 -5.66 -1.31
N SER A 384 -11.30 -6.52 -2.26
CA SER A 384 -12.65 -6.67 -2.77
C SER A 384 -13.63 -7.12 -1.67
N PRO A 385 -14.85 -6.52 -1.54
CA PRO A 385 -15.79 -6.87 -0.51
C PRO A 385 -16.30 -8.32 -0.60
N ASP A 386 -16.38 -8.90 -1.78
CA ASP A 386 -16.73 -10.31 -2.00
C ASP A 386 -15.68 -11.29 -1.43
N ILE A 387 -14.43 -10.86 -1.27
CA ILE A 387 -13.37 -11.61 -0.58
C ILE A 387 -13.34 -11.26 0.91
N CYS A 388 -13.36 -9.96 1.21
CA CYS A 388 -13.13 -9.47 2.56
C CYS A 388 -14.29 -9.72 3.52
N LEU A 389 -15.54 -9.47 3.12
CA LEU A 389 -16.70 -9.63 4.01
C LEU A 389 -16.89 -11.08 4.50
N PRO A 390 -16.76 -12.12 3.66
CA PRO A 390 -16.75 -13.50 4.13
C PRO A 390 -15.62 -13.85 5.10
N LEU A 391 -14.43 -13.24 4.92
CA LEU A 391 -13.32 -13.42 5.87
C LEU A 391 -13.62 -12.75 7.22
N ILE A 392 -14.24 -11.55 7.20
CA ILE A 392 -14.66 -10.84 8.42
C ILE A 392 -15.64 -11.70 9.22
N ASP A 393 -16.67 -12.22 8.58
CA ASP A 393 -17.67 -13.05 9.26
C ASP A 393 -17.07 -14.35 9.80
N ARG A 394 -16.26 -15.05 8.99
CA ARG A 394 -15.66 -16.32 9.34
C ARG A 394 -14.69 -16.21 10.51
N HIS A 395 -13.82 -15.21 10.48
CA HIS A 395 -12.75 -15.05 11.47
C HIS A 395 -13.12 -14.04 12.56
N ARG A 396 -14.36 -13.49 12.53
CA ARG A 396 -14.85 -12.47 13.46
C ARG A 396 -13.88 -11.30 13.57
N VAL A 397 -13.43 -10.82 12.41
CA VAL A 397 -12.55 -9.65 12.33
C VAL A 397 -13.21 -8.46 13.01
N ASP A 398 -12.45 -7.75 13.83
CA ASP A 398 -12.93 -6.57 14.55
C ASP A 398 -12.27 -5.26 14.08
N VAL A 399 -11.14 -5.33 13.38
CA VAL A 399 -10.42 -4.16 12.86
C VAL A 399 -10.03 -4.35 11.40
N VAL A 400 -10.29 -3.35 10.58
CA VAL A 400 -9.84 -3.31 9.18
C VAL A 400 -9.33 -1.92 8.80
N ALA A 401 -8.27 -1.86 7.97
CA ALA A 401 -7.77 -0.62 7.39
C ALA A 401 -8.06 -0.56 5.89
N LEU A 402 -8.63 0.56 5.44
CA LEU A 402 -9.03 0.80 4.05
C LEU A 402 -8.54 2.18 3.58
N VAL A 403 -8.47 2.34 2.26
CA VAL A 403 -8.36 3.67 1.64
C VAL A 403 -9.75 4.16 1.21
N PRO A 404 -10.00 5.48 1.07
CA PRO A 404 -11.34 6.00 0.78
C PRO A 404 -12.05 5.33 -0.40
N PRO A 405 -11.42 5.10 -1.58
CA PRO A 405 -12.11 4.43 -2.69
C PRO A 405 -12.57 3.02 -2.36
N ILE A 406 -11.76 2.23 -1.64
CA ILE A 406 -12.14 0.88 -1.22
C ILE A 406 -13.30 0.94 -0.22
N ALA A 407 -13.24 1.87 0.75
CA ALA A 407 -14.33 2.05 1.71
C ALA A 407 -15.65 2.38 1.01
N MET A 408 -15.63 3.24 -0.02
CA MET A 408 -16.83 3.54 -0.81
C MET A 408 -17.34 2.31 -1.57
N LEU A 409 -16.47 1.50 -2.14
CA LEU A 409 -16.87 0.24 -2.77
C LEU A 409 -17.55 -0.72 -1.77
N TRP A 410 -17.04 -0.78 -0.52
CA TRP A 410 -17.68 -1.60 0.52
C TRP A 410 -19.05 -1.06 0.92
N VAL A 411 -19.17 0.26 1.11
CA VAL A 411 -20.45 0.93 1.40
C VAL A 411 -21.47 0.65 0.29
N ASP A 412 -21.03 0.76 -0.97
CA ASP A 412 -21.89 0.51 -2.13
C ASP A 412 -22.27 -0.98 -2.26
N HIS A 413 -21.35 -1.89 -1.91
CA HIS A 413 -21.63 -3.33 -1.91
C HIS A 413 -22.69 -3.70 -0.85
N LEU A 414 -22.59 -3.12 0.35
CA LEU A 414 -23.58 -3.34 1.41
C LEU A 414 -24.96 -2.85 1.00
N GLY A 415 -25.06 -1.77 0.21
CA GLY A 415 -26.33 -1.31 -0.36
C GLY A 415 -27.44 -1.05 0.66
N GLY A 416 -27.08 -0.76 1.92
CA GLY A 416 -27.98 -0.61 3.05
C GLY A 416 -28.22 -1.89 3.86
N ALA A 417 -27.58 -3.00 3.53
CA ALA A 417 -27.52 -4.18 4.41
C ALA A 417 -26.68 -3.88 5.67
N GLU A 418 -26.93 -4.62 6.73
CA GLU A 418 -26.13 -4.50 7.95
C GLU A 418 -24.70 -4.92 7.71
N ALA A 419 -23.74 -4.11 8.21
CA ALA A 419 -22.33 -4.47 8.22
C ALA A 419 -22.07 -5.67 9.15
N PRO A 420 -20.97 -6.43 8.93
CA PRO A 420 -20.58 -7.51 9.84
C PRO A 420 -20.50 -7.02 11.29
N GLY A 421 -21.26 -7.67 12.18
CA GLY A 421 -21.43 -7.21 13.56
C GLY A 421 -20.19 -7.39 14.45
N SER A 422 -19.11 -8.01 13.96
CA SER A 422 -17.84 -8.13 14.67
C SER A 422 -16.96 -6.89 14.53
N LEU A 423 -17.14 -6.07 13.48
CA LEU A 423 -16.33 -4.88 13.24
C LEU A 423 -16.60 -3.81 14.31
N ARG A 424 -15.53 -3.39 14.99
CA ARG A 424 -15.51 -2.26 15.92
C ARG A 424 -14.76 -1.04 15.38
N THR A 425 -13.83 -1.26 14.45
CA THR A 425 -13.02 -0.19 13.88
C THR A 425 -12.79 -0.39 12.38
N VAL A 426 -13.13 0.63 11.62
CA VAL A 426 -12.81 0.79 10.20
C VAL A 426 -11.89 2.00 10.08
N LEU A 427 -10.59 1.74 9.97
CA LEU A 427 -9.57 2.77 9.78
C LEU A 427 -9.60 3.23 8.32
N ILE A 428 -9.64 4.54 8.09
CA ILE A 428 -9.59 5.09 6.74
C ILE A 428 -8.46 6.11 6.65
N GLY A 429 -7.48 5.81 5.78
CA GLY A 429 -6.29 6.62 5.58
C GLY A 429 -5.72 6.54 4.17
N GLY A 430 -4.51 7.08 3.98
CA GLY A 430 -3.82 7.09 2.69
C GLY A 430 -4.25 8.21 1.73
N ALA A 431 -5.45 8.72 1.87
CA ALA A 431 -5.97 9.89 1.15
C ALA A 431 -6.97 10.66 2.02
N LYS A 432 -7.26 11.93 1.67
CA LYS A 432 -8.30 12.71 2.37
C LYS A 432 -9.66 12.05 2.17
N LEU A 433 -10.33 11.73 3.27
CA LEU A 433 -11.73 11.33 3.27
C LEU A 433 -12.60 12.60 3.30
N THR A 434 -13.45 12.82 2.29
CA THR A 434 -14.37 13.96 2.30
C THR A 434 -15.45 13.76 3.36
N VAL A 435 -16.01 14.86 3.90
CA VAL A 435 -17.07 14.78 4.92
C VAL A 435 -18.26 13.94 4.42
N SER A 436 -18.67 14.11 3.17
CA SER A 436 -19.76 13.32 2.59
C SER A 436 -19.43 11.81 2.53
N ALA A 437 -18.19 11.47 2.17
CA ALA A 437 -17.76 10.07 2.19
C ALA A 437 -17.67 9.52 3.62
N ALA A 438 -17.16 10.33 4.58
CA ALA A 438 -17.12 9.97 5.99
C ALA A 438 -18.53 9.71 6.55
N GLU A 439 -19.52 10.54 6.20
CA GLU A 439 -20.94 10.32 6.57
C GLU A 439 -21.48 9.01 6.01
N ARG A 440 -21.14 8.67 4.78
CA ARG A 440 -21.57 7.39 4.16
C ARG A 440 -20.96 6.20 4.86
N VAL A 441 -19.67 6.28 5.22
CA VAL A 441 -18.99 5.23 6.00
C VAL A 441 -19.60 5.10 7.38
N GLU A 442 -19.79 6.22 8.10
CA GLU A 442 -20.38 6.21 9.44
C GLU A 442 -21.82 5.67 9.45
N ASN A 443 -22.58 5.89 8.36
CA ASN A 443 -23.92 5.32 8.23
C ASN A 443 -23.91 3.81 7.93
N ALA A 444 -22.91 3.33 7.18
CA ALA A 444 -22.79 1.90 6.86
C ALA A 444 -22.13 1.11 8.01
N PHE A 445 -21.21 1.72 8.75
CA PHE A 445 -20.48 1.15 9.89
C PHE A 445 -20.63 2.06 11.12
N PRO A 446 -21.80 2.08 11.78
CA PRO A 446 -22.09 3.06 12.82
C PRO A 446 -21.11 2.97 14.00
N GLY A 447 -20.44 4.09 14.32
CA GLY A 447 -19.50 4.18 15.43
C GLY A 447 -18.13 3.52 15.17
N CYS A 448 -17.88 2.99 13.97
CA CYS A 448 -16.65 2.27 13.66
C CYS A 448 -15.60 3.13 12.96
N LEU A 449 -15.95 4.30 12.41
CA LEU A 449 -15.03 5.13 11.64
C LEU A 449 -13.91 5.70 12.53
N GLN A 450 -12.66 5.46 12.14
CA GLN A 450 -11.47 6.13 12.66
C GLN A 450 -10.65 6.66 11.48
N GLN A 451 -10.46 7.98 11.38
CA GLN A 451 -9.62 8.56 10.33
C GLN A 451 -8.15 8.52 10.70
N VAL A 452 -7.31 8.27 9.67
CA VAL A 452 -5.85 8.21 9.81
C VAL A 452 -5.21 9.11 8.77
N PHE A 453 -4.44 10.08 9.21
CA PHE A 453 -3.57 10.87 8.33
C PHE A 453 -2.12 10.59 8.69
N GLY A 454 -1.33 10.19 7.72
CA GLY A 454 0.07 9.89 7.99
C GLY A 454 0.91 9.69 6.74
N MET A 455 2.18 9.47 6.96
CA MET A 455 3.16 9.26 5.90
C MET A 455 4.23 8.25 6.34
N ALA A 456 4.79 7.53 5.39
CA ALA A 456 5.83 6.55 5.66
C ALA A 456 7.12 7.20 6.22
N GLU A 457 7.31 8.47 5.97
CA GLU A 457 8.42 9.28 6.48
C GLU A 457 8.30 9.62 7.97
N GLY A 458 7.08 9.54 8.56
CA GLY A 458 6.98 9.86 10.00
C GLY A 458 5.57 10.05 10.52
N LEU A 459 5.15 11.29 10.67
CA LEU A 459 3.90 11.68 11.33
C LEU A 459 2.72 10.77 11.01
N VAL A 460 2.00 10.38 12.06
CA VAL A 460 0.67 9.75 11.95
C VAL A 460 -0.26 10.43 12.95
N CYS A 461 -1.43 10.82 12.46
CA CYS A 461 -2.53 11.37 13.25
C CYS A 461 -3.72 10.42 13.20
N TYR A 462 -4.48 10.37 14.28
CA TYR A 462 -5.71 9.57 14.42
C TYR A 462 -6.81 10.41 15.04
N THR A 463 -8.05 10.16 14.62
CA THR A 463 -9.19 10.45 15.48
C THR A 463 -9.26 9.39 16.58
N ASP A 464 -9.71 9.73 17.77
CA ASP A 464 -9.87 8.76 18.86
C ASP A 464 -11.18 7.95 18.70
N LEU A 465 -11.21 6.76 19.32
CA LEU A 465 -12.37 5.86 19.24
C LEU A 465 -13.61 6.43 19.94
N ASP A 466 -13.40 7.30 20.95
CA ASP A 466 -14.43 7.97 21.75
C ASP A 466 -14.69 9.42 21.31
N ASP A 467 -14.04 9.87 20.25
CA ASP A 467 -14.31 11.19 19.66
C ASP A 467 -15.79 11.35 19.28
N THR A 468 -16.24 12.60 19.33
CA THR A 468 -17.58 12.93 18.84
C THR A 468 -17.72 12.60 17.36
N ARG A 469 -18.95 12.32 16.92
CA ARG A 469 -19.21 12.09 15.51
C ARG A 469 -18.69 13.22 14.62
N GLU A 470 -18.80 14.48 15.10
CA GLU A 470 -18.32 15.65 14.35
C GLU A 470 -16.81 15.57 14.10
N ILE A 471 -15.98 15.31 15.12
CA ILE A 471 -14.53 15.17 15.01
C ILE A 471 -14.19 14.05 14.04
N ARG A 472 -14.80 12.86 14.19
CA ARG A 472 -14.55 11.71 13.31
C ARG A 472 -14.93 11.96 11.84
N LEU A 473 -15.87 12.86 11.56
CA LEU A 473 -16.29 13.18 10.19
C LEU A 473 -15.46 14.30 9.55
N THR A 474 -14.95 15.26 10.34
CA THR A 474 -14.44 16.53 9.81
C THR A 474 -12.93 16.71 9.98
N THR A 475 -12.28 15.90 10.83
CA THR A 475 -10.83 16.00 11.08
C THR A 475 -10.12 14.68 10.78
N GLN A 476 -8.79 14.72 10.77
CA GLN A 476 -7.94 13.54 10.75
C GLN A 476 -7.26 13.32 12.12
N GLY A 477 -7.84 13.91 13.16
CA GLY A 477 -7.40 13.80 14.56
C GLY A 477 -6.05 14.45 14.83
N HIS A 478 -5.41 14.01 15.90
CA HIS A 478 -4.18 14.61 16.41
C HIS A 478 -2.98 13.66 16.26
N PRO A 479 -1.73 14.18 16.34
CA PRO A 479 -0.53 13.36 16.31
C PRO A 479 -0.54 12.28 17.39
N MET A 480 -0.11 11.07 17.05
CA MET A 480 -0.12 9.93 17.97
C MET A 480 0.88 10.06 19.11
N SER A 481 1.87 10.94 19.02
CA SER A 481 2.87 11.20 20.06
C SER A 481 2.88 12.65 20.49
N GLU A 482 2.91 12.90 21.80
CA GLU A 482 3.13 14.23 22.37
C GLU A 482 4.53 14.79 22.02
N ALA A 483 5.45 13.93 21.60
CA ALA A 483 6.79 14.33 21.16
C ALA A 483 6.84 14.72 19.67
N ASP A 484 5.75 14.63 18.93
CA ASP A 484 5.65 15.17 17.58
C ASP A 484 5.54 16.69 17.62
N GLU A 485 6.36 17.33 16.82
CA GLU A 485 6.37 18.77 16.66
C GLU A 485 5.81 19.11 15.26
N LEU A 486 4.76 19.92 15.24
CA LEU A 486 4.12 20.40 14.01
C LEU A 486 4.35 21.90 13.84
N LEU A 487 4.73 22.29 12.63
CA LEU A 487 4.76 23.67 12.19
C LEU A 487 3.88 23.82 10.96
N VAL A 488 2.95 24.76 10.98
CA VAL A 488 2.11 25.10 9.83
C VAL A 488 2.53 26.49 9.36
N LEU A 489 3.04 26.57 8.12
CA LEU A 489 3.72 27.76 7.63
C LEU A 489 3.00 28.34 6.42
N ASP A 490 2.99 29.67 6.32
CA ASP A 490 2.58 30.39 5.11
C ASP A 490 3.60 30.26 3.97
N PRO A 491 3.33 30.80 2.77
CA PRO A 491 4.27 30.78 1.64
C PRO A 491 5.58 31.53 1.92
N GLU A 492 5.57 32.49 2.85
CA GLU A 492 6.74 33.27 3.28
C GLU A 492 7.60 32.52 4.30
N GLY A 493 7.07 31.42 4.86
CA GLY A 493 7.74 30.54 5.81
C GLY A 493 7.53 30.94 7.28
N GLU A 494 6.55 31.80 7.55
CA GLU A 494 6.17 32.21 8.89
C GLU A 494 5.03 31.33 9.43
N PRO A 495 5.00 31.06 10.76
CA PRO A 495 3.94 30.27 11.35
C PRO A 495 2.57 30.96 11.23
N VAL A 496 1.57 30.21 10.75
CA VAL A 496 0.18 30.69 10.67
C VAL A 496 -0.53 30.56 12.03
N ALA A 497 -1.60 31.34 12.23
CA ALA A 497 -2.45 31.18 13.39
C ALA A 497 -3.24 29.84 13.35
N ARG A 498 -3.68 29.34 14.53
CA ARG A 498 -4.55 28.18 14.58
C ARG A 498 -5.81 28.41 13.76
N GLY A 499 -6.24 27.38 13.03
CA GLY A 499 -7.37 27.45 12.10
C GLY A 499 -7.05 28.03 10.71
N GLU A 500 -5.89 28.62 10.51
CA GLU A 500 -5.43 29.08 9.19
C GLU A 500 -4.74 27.95 8.41
N ILE A 501 -4.80 28.02 7.08
CA ILE A 501 -4.21 27.03 6.19
C ILE A 501 -2.74 27.36 5.92
N GLY A 502 -1.86 26.35 6.03
CA GLY A 502 -0.46 26.47 5.67
C GLY A 502 0.18 25.11 5.33
N GLU A 503 1.44 25.15 4.90
CA GLU A 503 2.23 23.94 4.61
C GLU A 503 2.68 23.29 5.92
N LEU A 504 2.36 22.01 6.09
CA LEU A 504 2.75 21.23 7.26
C LEU A 504 4.22 20.83 7.20
N ARG A 505 4.95 21.11 8.26
CA ARG A 505 6.25 20.52 8.58
C ARG A 505 6.18 19.77 9.90
N THR A 506 6.91 18.67 9.99
CA THR A 506 6.91 17.82 11.18
C THR A 506 8.29 17.29 11.52
N ARG A 507 8.52 17.04 12.80
CA ARG A 507 9.63 16.23 13.31
C ARG A 507 9.19 15.49 14.56
N GLY A 508 9.73 14.31 14.79
CA GLY A 508 9.33 13.49 15.92
C GLY A 508 10.20 12.25 16.08
N PRO A 509 9.94 11.41 17.09
CA PRO A 509 10.81 10.28 17.43
C PRO A 509 10.81 9.15 16.39
N TYR A 510 9.90 9.16 15.43
CA TYR A 510 9.81 8.19 14.33
C TYR A 510 9.82 8.86 12.96
N THR A 511 10.03 10.18 12.89
CA THR A 511 10.19 10.91 11.63
C THR A 511 11.62 10.75 11.12
N ILE A 512 11.79 10.43 9.82
CA ILE A 512 13.10 10.23 9.21
C ILE A 512 13.91 11.54 9.22
N SER A 513 15.23 11.41 9.31
CA SER A 513 16.16 12.55 9.16
C SER A 513 16.62 12.73 7.71
N GLY A 514 16.28 11.80 6.82
CA GLY A 514 16.61 11.88 5.41
C GLY A 514 16.28 10.59 4.66
N TYR A 515 16.32 10.66 3.32
CA TYR A 515 16.10 9.52 2.43
C TYR A 515 17.37 8.69 2.27
N TYR A 516 17.19 7.38 2.21
CA TYR A 516 18.28 6.42 2.06
C TYR A 516 19.03 6.62 0.75
N ARG A 517 20.37 6.74 0.82
CA ARG A 517 21.27 6.95 -0.33
C ARG A 517 20.86 8.11 -1.27
N ASN A 518 20.08 9.09 -0.77
CA ASN A 518 19.58 10.19 -1.59
C ASN A 518 19.76 11.56 -0.89
N PRO A 519 21.00 12.10 -0.85
CA PRO A 519 21.28 13.38 -0.19
C PRO A 519 20.58 14.57 -0.84
N GLN A 520 20.31 14.52 -2.16
CA GLN A 520 19.62 15.60 -2.87
C GLN A 520 18.14 15.67 -2.46
N ALA A 521 17.45 14.51 -2.39
CA ALA A 521 16.07 14.46 -1.90
C ALA A 521 16.02 14.85 -0.42
N THR A 522 16.99 14.42 0.39
CA THR A 522 17.11 14.79 1.80
C THR A 522 17.19 16.30 1.99
N ALA A 523 18.09 16.98 1.26
CA ALA A 523 18.28 18.43 1.36
C ALA A 523 17.03 19.24 0.95
N LYS A 524 16.17 18.67 0.08
CA LYS A 524 14.89 19.29 -0.30
C LYS A 524 13.79 19.03 0.74
N ALA A 525 13.81 17.84 1.37
CA ALA A 525 12.74 17.37 2.23
C ALA A 525 12.92 17.74 3.71
N VAL A 526 14.17 17.88 4.18
CA VAL A 526 14.45 18.18 5.60
C VAL A 526 15.12 19.54 5.68
N ASP A 527 14.59 20.44 6.50
CA ASP A 527 15.15 21.77 6.69
C ASP A 527 16.32 21.78 7.70
N ALA A 528 16.95 22.96 7.86
CA ALA A 528 18.10 23.13 8.76
C ALA A 528 17.80 22.84 10.24
N ASN A 529 16.53 22.93 10.64
CA ASN A 529 16.07 22.64 12.00
C ASN A 529 15.64 21.17 12.16
N GLY A 530 15.75 20.36 11.09
CA GLY A 530 15.39 18.96 11.06
C GLY A 530 13.90 18.67 10.94
N TYR A 531 13.10 19.65 10.51
CA TYR A 531 11.71 19.42 10.16
C TYR A 531 11.59 18.83 8.77
N TYR A 532 10.81 17.78 8.67
CA TYR A 532 10.41 17.18 7.39
C TYR A 532 9.28 18.00 6.75
N ARG A 533 9.45 18.38 5.49
CA ARG A 533 8.46 19.09 4.67
C ARG A 533 7.51 18.07 4.07
N THR A 534 6.27 18.02 4.55
CA THR A 534 5.30 17.02 4.09
C THR A 534 4.77 17.31 2.69
N GLY A 535 4.72 18.60 2.33
CA GLY A 535 4.04 19.09 1.13
C GLY A 535 2.52 19.03 1.22
N ASP A 536 1.96 18.74 2.40
CA ASP A 536 0.53 18.78 2.66
C ASP A 536 0.13 20.16 3.19
N LEU A 537 -1.01 20.67 2.73
CA LEU A 537 -1.67 21.85 3.26
C LEU A 537 -2.67 21.42 4.33
N VAL A 538 -2.52 21.98 5.52
CA VAL A 538 -3.37 21.65 6.66
C VAL A 538 -3.81 22.91 7.41
N ARG A 539 -4.84 22.76 8.22
CA ARG A 539 -5.10 23.64 9.35
C ARG A 539 -5.10 22.80 10.63
N VAL A 540 -4.77 23.41 11.76
CA VAL A 540 -4.82 22.77 13.07
C VAL A 540 -5.86 23.50 13.91
N THR A 541 -6.82 22.77 14.49
CA THR A 541 -7.88 23.34 15.33
C THR A 541 -7.31 23.84 16.66
N ASP A 542 -8.11 24.54 17.44
CA ASP A 542 -7.70 25.00 18.78
C ASP A 542 -7.42 23.83 19.73
N GLU A 543 -8.11 22.71 19.55
CA GLU A 543 -7.94 21.45 20.30
C GLU A 543 -6.69 20.67 19.86
N GLY A 544 -6.14 20.96 18.68
CA GLY A 544 -4.92 20.32 18.15
C GLY A 544 -5.17 19.31 17.04
N ASP A 545 -6.41 19.14 16.60
CA ASP A 545 -6.75 18.24 15.48
C ASP A 545 -6.27 18.81 14.16
N VAL A 546 -5.75 17.92 13.31
CA VAL A 546 -5.30 18.24 11.97
C VAL A 546 -6.47 18.06 10.98
N ILE A 547 -6.67 19.06 10.13
CA ILE A 547 -7.57 19.00 8.99
C ILE A 547 -6.73 19.14 7.72
N VAL A 548 -6.68 18.07 6.93
CA VAL A 548 -5.95 18.07 5.65
C VAL A 548 -6.78 18.82 4.60
N GLU A 549 -6.21 19.87 4.01
CA GLU A 549 -6.88 20.68 2.99
C GLU A 549 -6.48 20.30 1.58
N GLY A 550 -5.24 19.83 1.38
CA GLY A 550 -4.75 19.42 0.08
C GLY A 550 -3.24 19.23 0.05
N ARG A 551 -2.64 19.43 -1.12
CA ARG A 551 -1.19 19.38 -1.29
C ARG A 551 -0.64 20.67 -1.91
N ALA A 552 0.51 21.11 -1.39
CA ALA A 552 1.24 22.25 -1.91
C ALA A 552 1.86 21.97 -3.30
N VAL A 553 2.19 20.69 -3.58
CA VAL A 553 2.69 20.22 -4.87
C VAL A 553 1.68 19.26 -5.47
N GLN A 554 1.39 19.39 -6.76
CA GLN A 554 0.42 18.56 -7.47
C GLN A 554 0.95 17.12 -7.64
N THR A 555 0.76 16.31 -6.62
CA THR A 555 0.89 14.86 -6.71
C THR A 555 -0.51 14.31 -6.98
N ILE A 556 -0.65 13.42 -7.96
CA ILE A 556 -1.91 12.75 -8.26
C ILE A 556 -2.11 11.65 -7.20
N ASN A 557 -3.18 11.75 -6.43
CA ASN A 557 -3.51 10.73 -5.43
C ASN A 557 -4.62 9.83 -5.99
N ARG A 558 -4.20 8.75 -6.65
CA ARG A 558 -5.10 7.79 -7.28
C ARG A 558 -5.24 6.56 -6.39
N ALA A 559 -6.39 6.40 -5.78
CA ALA A 559 -6.70 5.25 -4.92
C ALA A 559 -5.72 5.02 -3.76
N GLY A 560 -5.15 6.11 -3.21
CA GLY A 560 -4.14 6.04 -2.15
C GLY A 560 -2.69 6.02 -2.65
N GLU A 561 -2.47 5.71 -3.93
CA GLU A 561 -1.14 5.76 -4.55
C GLU A 561 -0.77 7.20 -4.94
N LYS A 562 0.46 7.61 -4.60
CA LYS A 562 1.00 8.93 -4.92
C LYS A 562 1.75 8.86 -6.24
N ILE A 563 1.14 9.38 -7.29
CA ILE A 563 1.68 9.35 -8.65
C ILE A 563 2.14 10.75 -9.04
N LEU A 564 3.32 10.83 -9.62
CA LEU A 564 3.85 12.08 -10.13
C LEU A 564 3.61 12.14 -11.63
N GLY A 565 2.94 13.19 -12.06
CA GLY A 565 2.67 13.40 -13.46
C GLY A 565 3.95 13.38 -14.31
N GLU A 566 5.05 13.92 -13.80
CA GLU A 566 6.35 13.97 -14.47
C GLU A 566 6.91 12.59 -14.82
N GLU A 567 6.69 11.56 -13.96
CA GLU A 567 7.14 10.20 -14.25
C GLU A 567 6.40 9.59 -15.45
N VAL A 568 5.12 9.88 -15.56
CA VAL A 568 4.28 9.44 -16.69
C VAL A 568 4.60 10.24 -17.94
N GLU A 569 4.82 11.57 -17.80
CA GLU A 569 5.26 12.46 -18.88
C GLU A 569 6.57 11.98 -19.50
N ASP A 570 7.56 11.58 -18.67
CA ASP A 570 8.85 11.08 -19.13
C ASP A 570 8.72 9.81 -19.99
N VAL A 571 7.80 8.91 -19.64
CA VAL A 571 7.52 7.71 -20.43
C VAL A 571 6.86 8.10 -21.75
N LEU A 572 5.84 8.95 -21.71
CA LEU A 572 5.11 9.40 -22.89
C LEU A 572 6.03 10.11 -23.90
N LEU A 573 6.94 10.97 -23.43
CA LEU A 573 7.87 11.71 -24.27
C LEU A 573 8.92 10.85 -24.99
N ARG A 574 9.08 9.59 -24.61
CA ARG A 574 9.95 8.63 -25.33
C ARG A 574 9.33 8.13 -26.63
N LEU A 575 8.01 8.25 -26.79
CA LEU A 575 7.33 7.84 -28.01
C LEU A 575 7.57 8.88 -29.12
N ASP A 576 8.20 8.45 -30.24
CA ASP A 576 8.43 9.35 -31.37
C ASP A 576 7.09 9.88 -31.91
N GLY A 577 7.04 11.18 -32.14
CA GLY A 577 5.84 11.90 -32.56
C GLY A 577 5.14 12.65 -31.42
N ILE A 578 5.39 12.37 -30.16
CA ILE A 578 4.96 13.22 -29.04
C ILE A 578 5.96 14.37 -28.87
N ILE A 579 5.47 15.61 -28.92
CA ILE A 579 6.29 16.83 -28.78
C ILE A 579 6.34 17.26 -27.30
N ASN A 580 5.17 17.23 -26.64
CA ASN A 580 5.06 17.66 -25.26
C ASN A 580 3.95 16.88 -24.55
N ALA A 581 4.08 16.71 -23.24
CA ALA A 581 3.13 16.00 -22.39
C ALA A 581 2.91 16.78 -21.09
N ALA A 582 1.67 16.81 -20.63
CA ALA A 582 1.31 17.31 -19.30
C ALA A 582 0.34 16.33 -18.64
N VAL A 583 0.72 15.78 -17.50
CA VAL A 583 -0.08 14.80 -16.76
C VAL A 583 -0.54 15.40 -15.44
N THR A 584 -1.83 15.26 -15.14
CA THR A 584 -2.44 15.86 -13.95
C THR A 584 -3.56 14.97 -13.42
N GLY A 585 -3.91 15.16 -12.14
CA GLY A 585 -5.06 14.50 -11.51
C GLY A 585 -6.33 15.30 -11.68
N GLN A 586 -7.41 14.67 -12.12
CA GLN A 586 -8.76 15.23 -12.06
C GLN A 586 -9.56 14.52 -10.97
N PRO A 587 -10.47 15.21 -10.25
CA PRO A 587 -11.36 14.56 -9.30
C PRO A 587 -12.13 13.40 -9.97
N ASP A 588 -12.23 12.29 -9.25
CA ASP A 588 -12.90 11.07 -9.68
C ASP A 588 -13.59 10.43 -8.48
N ASP A 589 -14.88 10.09 -8.62
CA ASP A 589 -15.69 9.59 -7.51
C ASP A 589 -15.24 8.20 -7.03
N LEU A 590 -14.62 7.40 -7.91
CA LEU A 590 -14.15 6.06 -7.58
C LEU A 590 -12.69 6.05 -7.11
N MET A 591 -11.82 6.78 -7.82
CA MET A 591 -10.37 6.71 -7.61
C MET A 591 -9.85 7.84 -6.70
N GLY A 592 -10.70 8.76 -6.27
CA GLY A 592 -10.31 10.03 -5.64
C GLY A 592 -9.77 11.02 -6.67
N GLN A 593 -8.77 10.60 -7.43
CA GLN A 593 -8.32 11.29 -8.64
C GLN A 593 -8.05 10.28 -9.75
N ARG A 594 -8.41 10.64 -10.99
CA ARG A 594 -7.98 9.94 -12.21
C ARG A 594 -6.81 10.67 -12.85
N ILE A 595 -5.96 9.93 -13.53
CA ILE A 595 -4.81 10.47 -14.26
C ILE A 595 -5.27 10.91 -15.64
N VAL A 596 -5.02 12.17 -16.00
CA VAL A 596 -5.29 12.71 -17.34
C VAL A 596 -4.00 13.19 -17.97
N ALA A 597 -3.70 12.67 -19.16
CA ALA A 597 -2.56 13.10 -19.98
C ALA A 597 -3.03 13.97 -21.13
N PHE A 598 -2.47 15.17 -21.23
CA PHE A 598 -2.64 16.10 -22.36
C PHE A 598 -1.36 16.06 -23.19
N LEU A 599 -1.49 15.79 -24.49
CA LEU A 599 -0.35 15.58 -25.38
C LEU A 599 -0.42 16.50 -26.59
N THR A 600 0.72 17.07 -26.98
CA THR A 600 0.89 17.65 -28.31
C THR A 600 1.69 16.68 -29.17
N ILE A 601 1.21 16.39 -30.37
CA ILE A 601 1.85 15.50 -31.32
C ILE A 601 2.37 16.26 -32.53
N ARG A 602 3.37 15.71 -33.21
CA ARG A 602 3.97 16.29 -34.41
C ARG A 602 2.96 16.31 -35.55
N ASP A 603 2.87 17.41 -36.28
CA ASP A 603 2.01 17.51 -37.44
C ASP A 603 2.32 16.40 -38.48
N GLY A 604 1.26 15.74 -38.94
CA GLY A 604 1.38 14.62 -39.87
C GLY A 604 1.81 13.29 -39.22
N SER A 605 1.88 13.22 -37.89
CA SER A 605 2.06 11.95 -37.17
C SER A 605 0.81 11.09 -37.27
N GLU A 606 0.99 9.78 -37.50
CA GLU A 606 -0.09 8.79 -37.49
C GLU A 606 -0.39 8.26 -36.07
N LEU A 607 0.16 8.90 -35.04
CA LEU A 607 -0.08 8.50 -33.65
C LEU A 607 -1.56 8.69 -33.28
N ASN A 608 -2.13 7.63 -32.74
CA ASN A 608 -3.45 7.62 -32.16
C ASN A 608 -3.37 7.18 -30.69
N ILE A 609 -4.49 7.29 -29.97
CA ILE A 609 -4.57 6.95 -28.53
C ILE A 609 -4.14 5.49 -28.28
N GLU A 610 -4.48 4.57 -29.18
CA GLU A 610 -4.13 3.16 -29.06
C GLU A 610 -2.61 2.93 -29.12
N ALA A 611 -1.93 3.58 -30.06
CA ALA A 611 -0.46 3.51 -30.14
C ALA A 611 0.21 4.07 -28.89
N ILE A 612 -0.33 5.16 -28.31
CA ILE A 612 0.15 5.75 -27.07
C ILE A 612 -0.09 4.79 -25.89
N ARG A 613 -1.27 4.19 -25.80
CA ARG A 613 -1.57 3.19 -24.76
C ARG A 613 -0.67 1.97 -24.90
N ARG A 614 -0.41 1.49 -26.10
CA ARG A 614 0.53 0.38 -26.36
C ARG A 614 1.95 0.74 -25.89
N HIS A 615 2.42 1.94 -26.19
CA HIS A 615 3.72 2.41 -25.71
C HIS A 615 3.83 2.43 -24.18
N LEU A 616 2.78 2.90 -23.48
CA LEU A 616 2.73 2.87 -22.03
C LEU A 616 2.80 1.43 -21.49
N ARG A 617 2.09 0.48 -22.10
CA ARG A 617 2.16 -0.95 -21.74
C ARG A 617 3.57 -1.50 -21.91
N ASP A 618 4.15 -1.27 -23.11
CA ASP A 618 5.47 -1.78 -23.47
C ASP A 618 6.60 -1.11 -22.68
N SER A 619 6.32 0.00 -21.99
CA SER A 619 7.29 0.73 -21.19
C SER A 619 7.67 0.04 -19.89
N GLY A 620 6.87 -0.94 -19.42
CA GLY A 620 7.03 -1.58 -18.11
C GLY A 620 6.65 -0.68 -16.92
N LEU A 621 5.96 0.46 -17.16
CA LEU A 621 5.41 1.31 -16.10
C LEU A 621 4.24 0.59 -15.42
N ALA A 622 4.15 0.68 -14.10
CA ALA A 622 3.06 0.07 -13.35
C ALA A 622 1.68 0.56 -13.86
N SER A 623 0.75 -0.36 -14.08
CA SER A 623 -0.54 -0.07 -14.72
C SER A 623 -1.37 0.97 -13.95
N PHE A 624 -1.25 1.03 -12.62
CA PHE A 624 -1.95 2.04 -11.80
C PHE A 624 -1.48 3.48 -12.06
N LYS A 625 -0.34 3.67 -12.75
CA LYS A 625 0.20 4.96 -13.18
C LYS A 625 -0.20 5.34 -14.59
N HIS A 626 -0.80 4.43 -15.36
CA HIS A 626 -1.22 4.73 -16.72
C HIS A 626 -2.36 5.76 -16.71
N PRO A 627 -2.36 6.73 -17.63
CA PRO A 627 -3.43 7.71 -17.75
C PRO A 627 -4.78 7.03 -17.99
N ASP A 628 -5.76 7.40 -17.16
CA ASP A 628 -7.15 6.99 -17.32
C ASP A 628 -7.76 7.62 -18.58
N ARG A 629 -7.31 8.84 -18.89
CA ARG A 629 -7.74 9.62 -20.06
C ARG A 629 -6.54 10.24 -20.76
N ILE A 630 -6.52 10.14 -22.09
CA ILE A 630 -5.50 10.75 -22.94
C ILE A 630 -6.21 11.73 -23.87
N GLU A 631 -5.78 12.99 -23.88
CA GLU A 631 -6.28 14.04 -24.76
C GLU A 631 -5.15 14.57 -25.65
N ILE A 632 -5.36 14.51 -26.97
CA ILE A 632 -4.45 15.14 -27.91
C ILE A 632 -4.93 16.57 -28.12
N VAL A 633 -4.07 17.53 -27.81
CA VAL A 633 -4.37 18.98 -27.88
C VAL A 633 -3.42 19.66 -28.86
N THR A 634 -3.86 20.76 -29.41
CA THR A 634 -3.04 21.55 -30.36
C THR A 634 -1.88 22.25 -29.67
N GLU A 635 -2.09 22.72 -28.43
CA GLU A 635 -1.10 23.43 -27.62
C GLU A 635 -1.32 23.18 -26.14
N LEU A 636 -0.24 23.07 -25.35
CA LEU A 636 -0.31 23.02 -23.90
C LEU A 636 -0.18 24.44 -23.32
N PRO A 637 -1.06 24.88 -22.43
CA PRO A 637 -0.92 26.17 -21.80
C PRO A 637 0.36 26.22 -20.96
N VAL A 638 1.10 27.30 -21.06
CA VAL A 638 2.34 27.51 -20.33
C VAL A 638 2.22 28.63 -19.31
N THR A 639 2.95 28.50 -18.21
CA THR A 639 3.12 29.56 -17.21
C THR A 639 4.04 30.69 -17.76
N ALA A 640 4.09 31.82 -17.09
CA ALA A 640 4.97 32.94 -17.46
C ALA A 640 6.47 32.57 -17.52
N VAL A 641 6.86 31.45 -16.93
CA VAL A 641 8.24 30.92 -16.94
C VAL A 641 8.42 29.73 -17.89
N GLY A 642 7.45 29.50 -18.79
CA GLY A 642 7.56 28.50 -19.87
C GLY A 642 7.33 27.04 -19.43
N LYS A 643 6.78 26.77 -18.22
CA LYS A 643 6.38 25.45 -17.77
C LYS A 643 4.89 25.19 -18.08
N ASN A 644 4.51 23.93 -18.29
CA ASN A 644 3.11 23.55 -18.50
C ASN A 644 2.21 24.05 -17.35
N ASP A 645 1.16 24.82 -17.66
CA ASP A 645 0.18 25.30 -16.69
C ASP A 645 -0.94 24.27 -16.50
N ARG A 646 -0.66 23.26 -15.64
CA ARG A 646 -1.60 22.18 -15.33
C ARG A 646 -2.92 22.68 -14.72
N GLY A 647 -2.89 23.84 -14.04
CA GLY A 647 -4.10 24.44 -13.46
C GLY A 647 -5.07 24.97 -14.53
N LYS A 648 -4.59 25.49 -15.65
CA LYS A 648 -5.44 25.89 -16.78
C LYS A 648 -6.01 24.67 -17.52
N LEU A 649 -5.23 23.61 -17.68
CA LEU A 649 -5.68 22.36 -18.31
C LEU A 649 -6.88 21.75 -17.56
N LEU A 650 -6.90 21.85 -16.23
CA LEU A 650 -7.99 21.34 -15.41
C LEU A 650 -9.28 22.17 -15.53
N ARG A 651 -9.17 23.47 -15.75
CA ARG A 651 -10.35 24.37 -15.83
C ARG A 651 -11.05 24.36 -17.19
N GLY A 652 -10.42 23.79 -18.21
CA GLY A 652 -10.98 23.78 -19.57
C GLY A 652 -11.07 25.16 -20.22
N ASP A 653 -10.42 26.17 -19.64
CA ASP A 653 -10.36 27.51 -20.18
C ASP A 653 -9.44 27.51 -21.41
N GLU A 654 -10.04 27.68 -22.58
CA GLU A 654 -9.51 27.62 -23.94
C GLU A 654 -9.45 26.19 -24.55
N ARG A 655 -10.62 25.70 -24.95
CA ARG A 655 -10.78 24.71 -26.03
C ARG A 655 -11.08 25.37 -27.34
#